data_f8e012a0838c2290387d1e8eef214188
#
_entry.id   f8e012a0838c2290387d1e8eef214188
#
_cell.length_a   1.000
_cell.length_b   1.000
_cell.length_c   1.000
_cell.angle_alpha   90.00
_cell.angle_beta   90.00
_cell.angle_gamma   90.00
#
_symmetry.space_group_name_H-M   'P 1'
#
loop_
_entity.id
_entity.type
_entity.pdbx_description
1 polymer ?
#
loop_
_entity_poly.entity_id
_entity_poly.type
_entity_poly.pdbx_seq_one_letter_code
_entity_poly.pdbx_strand_id
1 'polypeptide(L)'
;MANEKNYAPGAPGIKAKWTSSAKSGIGKALNTASQVSFSLSHGIINEVYFPREDIACIRDMGLIVTNGKDFFSEEKRDCDHATKMIKTGIPAYKITNTCHQKKFEITKEIIADPFRNTILQKTKFKVKTRSSEKYHLYVLLAPHLNDHGENNTGWTGDYKGVPMLYAHSDGLCLGLACTSKWVKRSVGYVGSSDGWIDLHDHKEMKWEYNQADYGNIALTAEIDISEDTEFILALSFGRNVNEASNHARGSLLDGFESLKQVYIHGWEKWIGSLKKLGGKNDKISAAVMRLHEARTFPGGIIASLSIPWGETRGDDDKGGYHVVWPRDLVESAGGFLALKANDDTMRILNYLMSTQKEDGSWPQNMWLEGTPHWRGLQIDQTAFPILIVERCDRSKAIDDERIKRYWPGLKKAISFLIKNGPYTKQDRWEEEKGYSPFTIAVSIAALLAGADLAEINNEKELATFCRETADCWNSDIERWTYVTGTELAKDYGVDGYYIRVNPYKNIPANELGNREIELKNYHNGEGKTKLTELISVDALALVRFGLRAADDPKILNTIKVIDALLKVDTPNGTCWRRYNKDGYGEHENGDPYDGTGIGRAWPLLTGERAHYEVAAGNIAEAKKLLKAMDAFTNHGLLSEQIWDTEDIPEKELFFGQHSGSAMPLTWAHAEYIKLCTSIGAKKVFDMPPQTQERYLKNDAKSCFQLWHFSDKLQTLASAKTLRLQLSAKATIYWTDDDWKTKHATKAKDCGLNIFIADIKPSKGKVNKIEFTFYWEDADKWENKNYSVEVKD
;
A
#
# COMPACT_ATOMS: atom_id res chain seq x y z
N MET A 1 -14.98 43.34 29.11
CA MET A 1 -15.61 43.78 27.88
C MET A 1 -15.69 42.53 26.99
N ALA A 2 -16.93 42.11 26.63
CA ALA A 2 -17.09 41.06 25.63
C ALA A 2 -16.55 41.61 24.31
N ASN A 3 -15.49 41.02 23.77
CA ASN A 3 -15.03 41.36 22.41
C ASN A 3 -16.19 41.15 21.46
N GLU A 4 -16.68 42.22 20.82
CA GLU A 4 -17.60 42.05 19.68
C GLU A 4 -16.98 41.05 18.70
N LYS A 5 -17.72 39.99 18.37
CA LYS A 5 -17.25 39.00 17.41
C LYS A 5 -17.17 39.65 16.04
N ASN A 6 -15.94 39.80 15.53
CA ASN A 6 -15.63 40.26 14.20
C ASN A 6 -15.54 39.05 13.26
N TYR A 7 -16.69 38.68 12.65
CA TYR A 7 -16.76 37.53 11.76
C TYR A 7 -16.15 37.83 10.38
N ALA A 8 -15.41 36.85 9.86
CA ALA A 8 -14.93 36.92 8.49
C ALA A 8 -16.08 36.83 7.47
N PRO A 9 -16.07 37.64 6.40
CA PRO A 9 -17.02 37.51 5.30
C PRO A 9 -16.60 36.42 4.33
N GLY A 10 -17.53 35.90 3.49
CA GLY A 10 -17.22 35.00 2.37
C GLY A 10 -17.38 33.53 2.66
N ALA A 11 -18.20 33.16 3.71
CA ALA A 11 -18.55 31.77 3.94
C ALA A 11 -19.23 31.11 2.72
N PRO A 12 -18.98 29.81 2.48
CA PRO A 12 -18.12 28.88 3.21
C PRO A 12 -16.66 28.85 2.67
N GLY A 13 -16.24 29.76 1.81
CA GLY A 13 -14.99 29.70 1.07
C GLY A 13 -15.09 28.86 -0.21
N ILE A 14 -13.99 28.71 -0.93
CA ILE A 14 -13.90 27.83 -2.11
C ILE A 14 -13.84 26.35 -1.68
N LYS A 15 -14.16 25.44 -2.61
CA LYS A 15 -14.02 24.00 -2.38
C LYS A 15 -12.63 23.63 -1.88
N ALA A 16 -12.58 22.82 -0.85
CA ALA A 16 -11.35 22.35 -0.28
C ALA A 16 -10.61 21.41 -1.25
N LYS A 17 -9.29 21.47 -1.21
CA LYS A 17 -8.40 20.54 -1.92
C LYS A 17 -7.24 20.17 -1.01
N TRP A 18 -6.68 19.00 -1.21
CA TRP A 18 -5.47 18.54 -0.53
C TRP A 18 -4.20 19.14 -1.16
N THR A 19 -3.04 18.67 -0.79
CA THR A 19 -1.75 19.15 -1.29
C THR A 19 -1.01 18.04 -2.04
N SER A 20 0.17 18.37 -2.59
CA SER A 20 0.99 17.44 -3.37
C SER A 20 1.31 16.15 -2.60
N SER A 21 1.22 15.02 -3.28
CA SER A 21 1.66 13.71 -2.78
C SER A 21 3.19 13.55 -2.77
N ALA A 22 3.93 14.41 -3.45
CA ALA A 22 5.40 14.38 -3.55
C ALA A 22 6.08 14.76 -2.23
N LYS A 23 6.13 13.82 -1.28
CA LYS A 23 6.68 14.08 0.04
C LYS A 23 8.20 14.10 0.04
N SER A 24 8.78 15.05 0.79
CA SER A 24 10.20 15.13 1.07
C SER A 24 10.56 14.63 2.48
N GLY A 25 9.58 14.30 3.28
CA GLY A 25 9.73 13.75 4.62
C GLY A 25 8.41 13.38 5.27
N ILE A 26 8.46 12.43 6.19
CA ILE A 26 7.36 12.02 7.06
C ILE A 26 7.90 11.78 8.46
N GLY A 27 7.13 12.06 9.51
CA GLY A 27 7.63 11.89 10.87
C GLY A 27 6.56 11.65 11.92
N LYS A 28 6.94 10.94 12.97
CA LYS A 28 6.21 10.83 14.24
C LYS A 28 7.15 10.37 15.37
N ALA A 29 6.77 10.63 16.61
CA ALA A 29 7.50 10.10 17.76
C ALA A 29 7.25 8.60 17.93
N LEU A 30 8.21 7.84 18.44
CA LEU A 30 8.03 6.41 18.77
C LEU A 30 7.30 6.18 20.08
N ASN A 31 7.26 7.18 20.97
CA ASN A 31 6.50 7.09 22.21
C ASN A 31 4.99 7.08 21.94
N THR A 32 4.27 6.14 22.54
CA THR A 32 2.83 5.95 22.37
C THR A 32 1.96 7.06 22.98
N ALA A 33 2.54 7.92 23.82
CA ALA A 33 1.85 9.10 24.35
C ALA A 33 1.53 10.16 23.27
N SER A 34 2.34 10.19 22.21
CA SER A 34 2.12 11.06 21.06
C SER A 34 1.37 10.31 19.95
N GLN A 35 0.27 10.87 19.47
CA GLN A 35 -0.58 10.30 18.43
C GLN A 35 -0.52 11.11 17.13
N VAL A 36 0.38 12.10 17.04
CA VAL A 36 0.53 12.92 15.83
C VAL A 36 1.59 12.35 14.89
N SER A 37 1.26 12.38 13.60
CA SER A 37 2.18 12.12 12.49
C SER A 37 2.13 13.31 11.52
N PHE A 38 3.21 13.58 10.81
CA PHE A 38 3.27 14.68 9.85
C PHE A 38 3.97 14.29 8.56
N SER A 39 3.64 14.99 7.49
CA SER A 39 4.31 14.92 6.20
C SER A 39 4.88 16.28 5.80
N LEU A 40 5.89 16.26 4.92
CA LEU A 40 6.59 17.44 4.41
C LEU A 40 6.64 17.39 2.89
N SER A 41 6.39 18.51 2.23
CA SER A 41 6.77 18.76 0.83
C SER A 41 6.96 20.25 0.59
N HIS A 42 7.64 20.62 -0.48
CA HIS A 42 7.84 22.02 -0.87
C HIS A 42 8.29 22.91 0.29
N GLY A 43 9.17 22.36 1.14
CA GLY A 43 9.76 23.11 2.25
C GLY A 43 8.83 23.44 3.43
N ILE A 44 7.61 22.91 3.47
CA ILE A 44 6.59 23.18 4.50
C ILE A 44 6.03 21.90 5.13
N ILE A 45 5.30 22.04 6.24
CA ILE A 45 4.48 20.96 6.80
C ILE A 45 3.22 20.84 5.95
N ASN A 46 2.96 19.61 5.49
CA ASN A 46 1.71 19.27 4.80
C ASN A 46 0.72 18.60 5.77
N GLU A 47 0.08 17.49 5.35
CA GLU A 47 -0.88 16.83 6.20
C GLU A 47 -0.26 16.45 7.56
N VAL A 48 -0.98 16.76 8.63
CA VAL A 48 -0.75 16.24 9.98
C VAL A 48 -1.93 15.36 10.33
N TYR A 49 -1.63 14.17 10.82
CA TYR A 49 -2.62 13.14 11.14
C TYR A 49 -2.82 13.05 12.64
N PHE A 50 -4.08 13.01 13.10
CA PHE A 50 -4.46 12.89 14.50
C PHE A 50 -5.95 12.48 14.64
N PRO A 51 -6.36 11.62 15.59
CA PRO A 51 -5.51 10.82 16.49
C PRO A 51 -5.01 9.51 15.87
N ARG A 52 -5.31 9.30 14.61
CA ARG A 52 -4.97 8.11 13.84
C ARG A 52 -4.27 8.51 12.55
N GLU A 53 -3.47 7.60 12.01
CA GLU A 53 -2.73 7.80 10.76
C GLU A 53 -3.64 7.83 9.50
N ASP A 54 -4.91 7.44 9.63
CA ASP A 54 -5.92 7.51 8.58
C ASP A 54 -6.86 8.74 8.69
N ILE A 55 -6.55 9.71 9.57
CA ILE A 55 -7.32 10.95 9.75
C ILE A 55 -6.40 12.16 9.60
N ALA A 56 -6.43 12.80 8.44
CA ALA A 56 -5.72 14.06 8.20
C ALA A 56 -6.46 15.23 8.86
N CYS A 57 -5.71 16.19 9.41
CA CYS A 57 -6.25 17.31 10.19
C CYS A 57 -5.84 18.70 9.69
N ILE A 58 -4.85 18.78 8.82
CA ILE A 58 -4.51 20.02 8.10
C ILE A 58 -4.17 19.71 6.65
N ARG A 59 -4.35 20.69 5.77
CA ARG A 59 -3.83 20.65 4.42
C ARG A 59 -2.34 20.96 4.39
N ASP A 60 -1.97 22.14 4.94
CA ASP A 60 -0.58 22.60 5.03
C ASP A 60 -0.42 23.73 6.08
N MET A 61 0.84 23.97 6.48
CA MET A 61 1.29 25.09 7.28
C MET A 61 2.63 25.60 6.73
N GLY A 62 2.62 26.83 6.21
CA GLY A 62 3.79 27.51 5.64
C GLY A 62 3.95 28.94 6.14
N LEU A 63 4.99 29.60 5.65
CA LEU A 63 5.28 30.99 5.98
C LEU A 63 5.18 31.90 4.74
N ILE A 64 4.75 33.13 4.96
CA ILE A 64 4.70 34.20 3.96
C ILE A 64 5.62 35.35 4.45
N VAL A 65 6.35 35.92 3.53
CA VAL A 65 7.25 37.08 3.79
C VAL A 65 6.83 38.25 2.92
N THR A 66 6.64 39.42 3.52
CA THR A 66 6.38 40.66 2.81
C THR A 66 7.32 41.78 3.29
N ASN A 67 7.35 42.92 2.57
CA ASN A 67 8.04 44.13 3.02
C ASN A 67 7.09 45.29 3.36
N GLY A 68 5.77 45.00 3.43
CA GLY A 68 4.76 46.02 3.69
C GLY A 68 4.51 47.01 2.55
N LYS A 69 5.05 46.76 1.33
CA LYS A 69 4.95 47.68 0.19
C LYS A 69 4.63 46.97 -1.13
N ASP A 70 5.61 46.29 -1.68
CA ASP A 70 5.55 45.73 -3.05
C ASP A 70 6.10 44.30 -3.14
N PHE A 71 6.71 43.78 -2.09
CA PHE A 71 7.25 42.41 -2.04
C PHE A 71 6.31 41.46 -1.30
N PHE A 72 6.03 40.34 -1.95
CA PHE A 72 5.32 39.19 -1.40
C PHE A 72 6.05 37.92 -1.84
N SER A 73 6.21 36.98 -0.93
CA SER A 73 6.84 35.68 -1.21
C SER A 73 6.20 34.62 -0.33
N GLU A 74 5.62 33.61 -0.94
CA GLU A 74 5.11 32.41 -0.26
C GLU A 74 6.23 31.37 -0.21
N GLU A 75 6.53 30.86 0.96
CA GLU A 75 7.61 29.89 1.18
C GLU A 75 7.48 28.67 0.25
N LYS A 76 6.27 28.14 0.08
CA LYS A 76 5.98 26.95 -0.74
C LYS A 76 6.31 27.15 -2.23
N ARG A 77 6.06 28.35 -2.79
CA ARG A 77 6.10 28.60 -4.23
C ARG A 77 7.30 29.43 -4.70
N ASP A 78 7.79 30.29 -3.83
CA ASP A 78 8.78 31.31 -4.20
C ASP A 78 10.19 31.07 -3.62
N CYS A 79 10.45 29.82 -3.15
CA CYS A 79 11.72 29.42 -2.56
C CYS A 79 12.28 28.14 -3.19
N ASP A 80 13.60 28.05 -3.28
CA ASP A 80 14.31 26.80 -3.45
C ASP A 80 14.32 26.04 -2.11
N HIS A 81 14.03 24.74 -2.10
CA HIS A 81 13.91 23.92 -0.90
C HIS A 81 15.04 22.92 -0.77
N ALA A 82 15.65 22.85 0.40
CA ALA A 82 16.64 21.83 0.75
C ALA A 82 16.22 21.11 2.04
N THR A 83 15.65 19.91 1.90
CA THR A 83 15.25 19.07 3.04
C THR A 83 16.33 18.04 3.35
N LYS A 84 16.69 17.88 4.62
CA LYS A 84 17.65 16.87 5.09
C LYS A 84 17.19 16.28 6.40
N MET A 85 17.33 14.96 6.56
CA MET A 85 17.23 14.35 7.89
C MET A 85 18.35 14.88 8.78
N ILE A 86 18.05 15.21 10.03
CA ILE A 86 19.05 15.64 11.04
C ILE A 86 20.09 14.54 11.23
N LYS A 87 19.65 13.29 11.17
CA LYS A 87 20.51 12.10 11.18
C LYS A 87 19.88 11.01 10.28
N THR A 88 20.69 10.35 9.46
CA THR A 88 20.21 9.36 8.48
C THR A 88 19.33 8.28 9.11
N GLY A 89 18.14 8.10 8.59
CA GLY A 89 17.14 7.14 9.03
C GLY A 89 16.32 7.60 10.24
N ILE A 90 16.59 8.78 10.79
CA ILE A 90 15.78 9.37 11.87
C ILE A 90 14.84 10.41 11.25
N PRO A 91 13.52 10.25 11.39
CA PRO A 91 12.54 11.12 10.73
C PRO A 91 12.34 12.46 11.45
N ALA A 92 13.44 13.16 11.67
CA ALA A 92 13.54 14.54 12.14
C ALA A 92 14.28 15.35 11.08
N TYR A 93 13.75 16.48 10.70
CA TYR A 93 14.17 17.18 9.48
C TYR A 93 14.69 18.57 9.76
N LYS A 94 15.73 18.93 9.01
CA LYS A 94 16.19 20.31 8.83
C LYS A 94 15.85 20.72 7.41
N ILE A 95 15.11 21.81 7.26
CA ILE A 95 14.70 22.37 5.98
C ILE A 95 15.35 23.75 5.84
N THR A 96 15.85 24.08 4.67
CA THR A 96 16.32 25.42 4.32
C THR A 96 15.59 25.87 3.07
N ASN A 97 14.81 26.94 3.19
CA ASN A 97 14.08 27.58 2.10
C ASN A 97 14.76 28.89 1.75
N THR A 98 15.24 29.00 0.52
CA THR A 98 15.95 30.20 0.03
C THR A 98 15.07 30.90 -1.01
N CYS A 99 14.65 32.12 -0.74
CA CYS A 99 13.85 32.93 -1.67
C CYS A 99 14.50 32.97 -3.06
N HIS A 100 13.73 32.77 -4.12
CA HIS A 100 14.20 32.84 -5.52
C HIS A 100 14.90 34.16 -5.83
N GLN A 101 14.42 35.28 -5.25
CA GLN A 101 15.05 36.60 -5.37
C GLN A 101 16.27 36.77 -4.45
N LYS A 102 16.69 35.76 -3.70
CA LYS A 102 17.81 35.75 -2.76
C LYS A 102 17.73 36.83 -1.65
N LYS A 103 16.51 37.31 -1.32
CA LYS A 103 16.29 38.34 -0.30
C LYS A 103 16.39 37.79 1.11
N PHE A 104 15.91 36.57 1.35
CA PHE A 104 15.92 35.93 2.67
C PHE A 104 16.16 34.41 2.58
N GLU A 105 16.40 33.83 3.74
CA GLU A 105 16.52 32.40 3.97
C GLU A 105 15.75 32.03 5.25
N ILE A 106 14.96 30.95 5.19
CA ILE A 106 14.26 30.38 6.35
C ILE A 106 14.84 28.99 6.61
N THR A 107 15.35 28.77 7.81
CA THR A 107 15.79 27.45 8.26
C THR A 107 14.81 26.93 9.32
N LYS A 108 14.38 25.68 9.18
CA LYS A 108 13.43 25.01 10.08
C LYS A 108 14.02 23.70 10.59
N GLU A 109 13.72 23.36 11.85
CA GLU A 109 13.85 22.00 12.37
C GLU A 109 12.47 21.53 12.83
N ILE A 110 12.06 20.31 12.42
CA ILE A 110 10.71 19.81 12.64
C ILE A 110 10.77 18.43 13.29
N ILE A 111 10.01 18.27 14.40
CA ILE A 111 9.81 17.02 15.14
C ILE A 111 8.37 16.93 15.65
N ALA A 112 7.92 15.73 16.00
CA ALA A 112 6.76 15.53 16.86
C ALA A 112 7.19 15.46 18.34
N ASP A 113 6.44 16.09 19.25
CA ASP A 113 6.68 15.96 20.70
C ASP A 113 6.51 14.48 21.11
N PRO A 114 7.48 13.86 21.79
CA PRO A 114 7.37 12.47 22.24
C PRO A 114 6.25 12.22 23.26
N PHE A 115 5.79 13.23 23.96
CA PHE A 115 4.90 13.10 25.12
C PHE A 115 3.50 13.70 24.89
N ARG A 116 3.33 14.50 23.83
CA ARG A 116 2.08 15.24 23.58
C ARG A 116 1.73 15.24 22.11
N ASN A 117 0.47 15.51 21.81
CA ASN A 117 -0.04 15.59 20.45
C ASN A 117 0.31 16.94 19.81
N THR A 118 1.61 17.21 19.64
CA THR A 118 2.14 18.49 19.16
C THR A 118 3.24 18.27 18.12
N ILE A 119 3.16 18.98 17.00
CA ILE A 119 4.28 19.15 16.06
C ILE A 119 5.00 20.43 16.42
N LEU A 120 6.31 20.36 16.55
CA LEU A 120 7.19 21.49 16.85
C LEU A 120 8.01 21.85 15.64
N GLN A 121 7.94 23.12 15.24
CA GLN A 121 8.74 23.71 14.19
C GLN A 121 9.60 24.83 14.78
N LYS A 122 10.91 24.58 14.98
CA LYS A 122 11.88 25.63 15.32
C LYS A 122 12.31 26.31 14.04
N THR A 123 12.14 27.63 13.96
CA THR A 123 12.34 28.43 12.74
C THR A 123 13.34 29.52 13.00
N LYS A 124 14.22 29.76 12.04
CA LYS A 124 15.15 30.91 12.01
C LYS A 124 14.99 31.64 10.69
N PHE A 125 14.65 32.92 10.76
CA PHE A 125 14.57 33.82 9.61
C PHE A 125 15.87 34.63 9.46
N LYS A 126 16.39 34.70 8.25
CA LYS A 126 17.64 35.44 7.96
C LYS A 126 17.49 36.28 6.70
N VAL A 127 17.65 37.59 6.84
CA VAL A 127 17.77 38.51 5.70
C VAL A 127 19.14 38.33 5.03
N LYS A 128 19.16 38.18 3.72
CA LYS A 128 20.38 37.94 2.92
C LYS A 128 20.87 39.20 2.21
N THR A 129 20.00 40.18 2.02
CA THR A 129 20.37 41.47 1.39
C THR A 129 20.92 42.47 2.40
N ARG A 130 21.82 43.35 1.93
CA ARG A 130 22.36 44.45 2.74
C ARG A 130 21.41 45.67 2.72
N SER A 131 20.18 45.54 2.27
CA SER A 131 19.22 46.64 2.22
C SER A 131 18.70 46.98 3.64
N SER A 132 18.31 48.25 3.86
CA SER A 132 17.55 48.67 5.05
C SER A 132 16.10 48.27 5.03
N GLU A 133 15.68 47.37 4.12
CA GLU A 133 14.34 46.92 3.93
C GLU A 133 13.91 46.07 5.16
N LYS A 134 12.74 46.39 5.71
CA LYS A 134 12.11 45.61 6.77
C LYS A 134 11.25 44.54 6.17
N TYR A 135 11.29 43.35 6.74
CA TYR A 135 10.45 42.25 6.35
C TYR A 135 9.48 41.88 7.49
N HIS A 136 8.31 41.48 7.11
CA HIS A 136 7.25 40.96 7.96
C HIS A 136 7.07 39.46 7.66
N LEU A 137 6.88 38.66 8.70
CA LEU A 137 6.80 37.21 8.62
C LEU A 137 5.45 36.75 9.14
N TYR A 138 4.75 35.97 8.35
CA TYR A 138 3.42 35.46 8.66
C TYR A 138 3.38 33.95 8.62
N VAL A 139 2.65 33.31 9.53
CA VAL A 139 2.25 31.90 9.40
C VAL A 139 0.88 31.83 8.74
N LEU A 140 0.73 30.88 7.82
CA LEU A 140 -0.55 30.51 7.20
C LEU A 140 -0.78 29.02 7.45
N LEU A 141 -1.92 28.66 8.04
CA LEU A 141 -2.32 27.30 8.38
C LEU A 141 -3.74 27.03 7.84
N ALA A 142 -3.90 25.96 7.05
CA ALA A 142 -5.17 25.51 6.51
C ALA A 142 -5.69 24.27 7.27
N PRO A 143 -6.65 24.39 8.18
CA PRO A 143 -7.28 23.27 8.88
C PRO A 143 -8.11 22.42 7.90
N HIS A 144 -7.99 21.08 8.02
CA HIS A 144 -8.79 20.06 7.34
C HIS A 144 -9.13 18.94 8.35
N LEU A 145 -9.72 19.31 9.48
CA LEU A 145 -9.99 18.39 10.58
C LEU A 145 -10.95 17.27 10.17
N ASN A 146 -10.66 16.04 10.62
CA ASN A 146 -11.42 14.82 10.28
C ASN A 146 -11.51 14.53 8.77
N ASP A 147 -10.41 14.73 8.03
CA ASP A 147 -10.35 14.60 6.56
C ASP A 147 -11.33 15.53 5.82
N HIS A 148 -11.70 16.67 6.43
CA HIS A 148 -12.63 17.63 5.84
C HIS A 148 -12.08 19.06 5.88
N GLY A 149 -11.90 19.66 4.69
CA GLY A 149 -11.56 21.07 4.58
C GLY A 149 -12.76 22.01 4.68
N GLU A 150 -13.99 21.56 4.41
CA GLU A 150 -15.17 22.42 4.26
C GLU A 150 -15.99 22.59 5.53
N ASN A 151 -15.69 21.90 6.63
CA ASN A 151 -16.51 21.90 7.85
C ASN A 151 -15.77 22.47 9.07
N ASN A 152 -14.79 23.33 8.88
CA ASN A 152 -13.98 23.83 9.98
C ASN A 152 -14.52 25.16 10.50
N THR A 153 -14.52 25.32 11.83
CA THR A 153 -14.72 26.60 12.52
C THR A 153 -13.41 27.04 13.14
N GLY A 154 -12.96 28.26 12.83
CA GLY A 154 -11.71 28.80 13.33
C GLY A 154 -11.91 30.12 14.10
N TRP A 155 -11.00 30.39 15.04
CA TRP A 155 -11.03 31.65 15.79
C TRP A 155 -9.66 32.01 16.36
N THR A 156 -9.50 33.31 16.71
CA THR A 156 -8.38 33.80 17.52
C THR A 156 -8.77 33.78 18.99
N GLY A 157 -7.91 33.29 19.87
CA GLY A 157 -8.20 33.21 21.30
C GLY A 157 -6.96 33.19 22.16
N ASP A 158 -7.16 33.13 23.47
CA ASP A 158 -6.07 33.05 24.45
C ASP A 158 -6.33 31.91 25.44
N TYR A 159 -5.27 31.20 25.76
CA TYR A 159 -5.29 30.18 26.81
C TYR A 159 -4.36 30.56 27.95
N LYS A 160 -4.96 30.92 29.13
CA LYS A 160 -4.22 31.31 30.33
C LYS A 160 -3.14 32.37 30.04
N GLY A 161 -3.50 33.38 29.22
CA GLY A 161 -2.65 34.49 28.86
C GLY A 161 -1.65 34.21 27.72
N VAL A 162 -1.76 33.04 27.05
CA VAL A 162 -0.98 32.74 25.84
C VAL A 162 -1.88 32.88 24.61
N PRO A 163 -1.62 33.86 23.72
CA PRO A 163 -2.40 34.05 22.50
C PRO A 163 -2.19 32.88 21.52
N MET A 164 -3.27 32.36 20.94
CA MET A 164 -3.25 31.22 20.02
C MET A 164 -4.23 31.43 18.86
N LEU A 165 -4.06 30.63 17.82
CA LEU A 165 -5.02 30.39 16.76
C LEU A 165 -5.66 29.01 16.96
N TYR A 166 -6.94 28.90 16.67
CA TYR A 166 -7.70 27.68 16.87
C TYR A 166 -8.54 27.31 15.66
N ALA A 167 -8.73 25.99 15.49
CA ALA A 167 -9.84 25.47 14.68
C ALA A 167 -10.44 24.23 15.32
N HIS A 168 -11.72 23.95 15.04
CA HIS A 168 -12.39 22.74 15.48
C HIS A 168 -13.33 22.20 14.41
N SER A 169 -13.53 20.88 14.40
CA SER A 169 -14.56 20.17 13.67
C SER A 169 -14.81 18.81 14.33
N ASP A 170 -16.09 18.47 14.53
CA ASP A 170 -16.57 17.13 14.97
C ASP A 170 -15.76 16.47 16.10
N GLY A 171 -15.53 17.22 17.17
CA GLY A 171 -14.84 16.71 18.37
C GLY A 171 -13.32 16.68 18.29
N LEU A 172 -12.71 17.17 17.21
CA LEU A 172 -11.29 17.47 17.13
C LEU A 172 -11.04 18.98 17.17
N CYS A 173 -9.98 19.36 17.86
CA CYS A 173 -9.52 20.74 17.98
C CYS A 173 -8.02 20.82 17.73
N LEU A 174 -7.59 21.81 16.96
CA LEU A 174 -6.21 22.21 16.88
C LEU A 174 -5.95 23.56 17.54
N GLY A 175 -4.74 23.75 18.03
CA GLY A 175 -4.24 25.01 18.56
C GLY A 175 -2.82 25.30 18.06
N LEU A 176 -2.60 26.53 17.59
CA LEU A 176 -1.26 26.98 17.16
C LEU A 176 -0.76 28.07 18.08
N ALA A 177 0.37 27.84 18.74
CA ALA A 177 1.08 28.79 19.59
C ALA A 177 2.48 29.08 19.03
N CYS A 178 3.04 30.23 19.42
CA CYS A 178 4.39 30.68 19.08
C CYS A 178 5.15 31.15 20.33
N THR A 179 6.47 30.97 20.35
CA THR A 179 7.34 31.57 21.39
C THR A 179 7.54 33.07 21.20
N SER A 180 7.51 33.58 19.97
CA SER A 180 7.45 35.00 19.67
C SER A 180 6.02 35.55 19.80
N LYS A 181 5.87 36.85 20.06
CA LYS A 181 4.59 37.53 20.11
C LYS A 181 3.92 37.50 18.73
N TRP A 182 2.60 37.39 18.73
CA TRP A 182 1.78 37.68 17.55
C TRP A 182 1.57 39.21 17.48
N VAL A 183 1.94 39.82 16.35
CA VAL A 183 1.64 41.24 16.09
C VAL A 183 0.16 41.40 15.76
N LYS A 184 -0.36 40.53 14.85
CA LYS A 184 -1.74 40.46 14.43
C LYS A 184 -2.18 39.01 14.24
N ARG A 185 -3.46 38.73 14.38
CA ARG A 185 -4.06 37.40 14.11
C ARG A 185 -5.38 37.57 13.37
N SER A 186 -5.65 36.70 12.40
CA SER A 186 -6.89 36.69 11.62
C SER A 186 -7.28 35.27 11.23
N VAL A 187 -8.58 35.07 11.06
CA VAL A 187 -9.17 33.84 10.52
C VAL A 187 -10.08 34.21 9.38
N GLY A 188 -9.92 33.58 8.21
CA GLY A 188 -10.75 33.92 7.04
C GLY A 188 -11.11 32.70 6.21
N TYR A 189 -12.06 32.87 5.30
CA TYR A 189 -12.47 31.84 4.35
C TYR A 189 -11.55 31.83 3.15
N VAL A 190 -11.04 30.65 2.79
CA VAL A 190 -10.12 30.46 1.68
C VAL A 190 -10.75 30.94 0.36
N GLY A 191 -9.99 31.77 -0.39
CA GLY A 191 -10.44 32.38 -1.63
C GLY A 191 -11.30 33.63 -1.49
N SER A 192 -11.51 34.14 -0.27
CA SER A 192 -12.38 35.30 -0.01
C SER A 192 -11.79 36.28 1.01
N SER A 193 -11.60 35.85 2.24
CA SER A 193 -11.18 36.71 3.35
C SER A 193 -9.98 36.14 4.12
N ASP A 194 -9.32 35.12 3.57
CA ASP A 194 -8.14 34.52 4.18
C ASP A 194 -6.90 35.44 4.12
N GLY A 195 -5.95 35.15 4.97
CA GLY A 195 -4.73 35.94 5.07
C GLY A 195 -3.80 35.85 3.85
N TRP A 196 -3.93 34.83 2.99
CA TRP A 196 -3.15 34.77 1.76
C TRP A 196 -3.57 35.90 0.80
N ILE A 197 -4.90 36.08 0.61
CA ILE A 197 -5.45 37.14 -0.23
C ILE A 197 -5.10 38.52 0.36
N ASP A 198 -5.30 38.71 1.68
CA ASP A 198 -4.97 39.97 2.35
C ASP A 198 -3.50 40.37 2.13
N LEU A 199 -2.57 39.45 2.39
CA LEU A 199 -1.14 39.68 2.23
C LEU A 199 -0.70 39.81 0.77
N HIS A 200 -1.32 39.06 -0.13
CA HIS A 200 -1.04 39.18 -1.55
C HIS A 200 -1.44 40.56 -2.09
N ASP A 201 -2.60 41.06 -1.73
CA ASP A 201 -3.12 42.34 -2.23
C ASP A 201 -2.52 43.54 -1.53
N HIS A 202 -2.40 43.53 -0.21
CA HIS A 202 -1.97 44.67 0.60
C HIS A 202 -0.49 44.65 1.01
N LYS A 203 0.20 43.52 0.92
CA LYS A 203 1.58 43.30 1.42
C LYS A 203 1.76 43.47 2.92
N GLU A 204 0.68 43.70 3.63
CA GLU A 204 0.58 43.78 5.07
C GLU A 204 -0.79 43.23 5.53
N MET A 205 -0.90 42.78 6.77
CA MET A 205 -2.14 42.27 7.31
C MET A 205 -3.10 43.45 7.64
N LYS A 206 -4.10 43.65 6.77
CA LYS A 206 -5.16 44.67 6.94
C LYS A 206 -6.37 44.09 7.65
N TRP A 207 -6.65 42.80 7.45
CA TRP A 207 -7.83 42.16 7.99
C TRP A 207 -7.51 41.44 9.31
N GLU A 208 -8.34 41.69 10.34
CA GLU A 208 -8.23 41.11 11.67
C GLU A 208 -9.58 40.52 12.09
N TYR A 209 -10.05 39.49 11.35
CA TYR A 209 -11.23 38.75 11.74
C TYR A 209 -10.92 37.76 12.86
N ASN A 210 -11.80 37.70 13.88
CA ASN A 210 -11.57 36.84 15.03
C ASN A 210 -12.34 35.53 15.00
N GLN A 211 -13.21 35.31 14.01
CA GLN A 211 -13.98 34.06 13.83
C GLN A 211 -14.44 33.84 12.39
N ALA A 212 -14.40 32.57 11.95
CA ALA A 212 -14.99 32.04 10.73
C ALA A 212 -15.63 30.68 11.03
N ASP A 213 -16.92 30.55 10.75
CA ASP A 213 -17.72 29.37 11.10
C ASP A 213 -18.03 28.50 9.88
N TYR A 214 -17.89 27.18 10.02
CA TYR A 214 -18.32 26.17 9.05
C TYR A 214 -17.90 26.45 7.60
N GLY A 215 -16.62 26.23 7.30
CA GLY A 215 -16.12 26.40 5.94
C GLY A 215 -14.70 25.92 5.73
N ASN A 216 -14.24 26.16 4.51
CA ASN A 216 -12.84 26.06 4.16
C ASN A 216 -12.15 27.34 4.63
N ILE A 217 -11.40 27.25 5.73
CA ILE A 217 -10.82 28.38 6.43
C ILE A 217 -9.29 28.34 6.47
N ALA A 218 -8.67 29.50 6.65
CA ALA A 218 -7.25 29.61 6.97
C ALA A 218 -7.03 30.49 8.20
N LEU A 219 -6.05 30.11 9.00
CA LEU A 219 -5.58 30.79 10.19
C LEU A 219 -4.27 31.52 9.84
N THR A 220 -4.18 32.80 10.13
CA THR A 220 -3.04 33.64 9.78
C THR A 220 -2.59 34.49 10.96
N ALA A 221 -1.30 34.61 11.18
CA ALA A 221 -0.76 35.51 12.18
C ALA A 221 0.60 36.08 11.77
N GLU A 222 0.82 37.37 12.07
CA GLU A 222 2.12 38.03 11.96
C GLU A 222 2.98 37.74 13.18
N ILE A 223 4.21 37.27 12.96
CA ILE A 223 5.18 36.90 13.98
C ILE A 223 6.12 38.07 14.22
N ASP A 224 6.26 38.51 15.45
CA ASP A 224 7.24 39.53 15.83
C ASP A 224 8.68 39.01 15.71
N ILE A 225 9.40 39.49 14.73
CA ILE A 225 10.83 39.19 14.48
C ILE A 225 11.74 40.39 14.71
N SER A 226 11.26 41.40 15.46
CA SER A 226 12.03 42.66 15.71
C SER A 226 13.18 42.50 16.69
N GLU A 227 13.01 41.65 17.72
CA GLU A 227 14.05 41.39 18.72
C GLU A 227 14.81 40.07 18.47
N ASP A 228 14.09 39.01 18.10
CA ASP A 228 14.68 37.70 17.79
C ASP A 228 14.06 37.13 16.50
N THR A 229 14.93 36.64 15.61
CA THR A 229 14.54 36.02 14.36
C THR A 229 14.42 34.49 14.48
N GLU A 230 14.62 33.93 15.67
CA GLU A 230 14.46 32.50 15.97
C GLU A 230 13.26 32.31 16.91
N PHE A 231 12.35 31.43 16.52
CA PHE A 231 11.14 31.14 17.26
C PHE A 231 10.69 29.69 17.07
N ILE A 232 9.73 29.23 17.88
CA ILE A 232 9.14 27.89 17.81
C ILE A 232 7.62 28.04 17.60
N LEU A 233 7.12 27.39 16.57
CA LEU A 233 5.70 27.14 16.37
C LEU A 233 5.34 25.77 16.98
N ALA A 234 4.26 25.73 17.77
CA ALA A 234 3.69 24.52 18.36
C ALA A 234 2.28 24.29 17.82
N LEU A 235 2.12 23.40 16.86
CA LEU A 235 0.85 22.96 16.31
C LEU A 235 0.39 21.73 17.07
N SER A 236 -0.67 21.86 17.85
CA SER A 236 -1.14 20.84 18.77
C SER A 236 -2.58 20.42 18.48
N PHE A 237 -2.93 19.22 18.92
CA PHE A 237 -4.24 18.61 18.71
C PHE A 237 -4.82 18.07 20.03
N GLY A 238 -6.14 18.04 20.10
CA GLY A 238 -6.88 17.49 21.23
C GLY A 238 -8.37 17.34 20.91
N ARG A 239 -9.13 16.78 21.86
CA ARG A 239 -10.59 16.60 21.77
C ARG A 239 -11.35 17.89 22.05
N ASN A 240 -10.67 18.88 22.56
CA ASN A 240 -11.23 20.22 22.88
C ASN A 240 -10.10 21.25 22.97
N VAL A 241 -10.51 22.53 23.05
CA VAL A 241 -9.60 23.69 23.12
C VAL A 241 -8.59 23.59 24.29
N ASN A 242 -9.06 23.18 25.48
CA ASN A 242 -8.19 23.11 26.66
C ASN A 242 -7.11 22.04 26.51
N GLU A 243 -7.44 20.90 25.93
CA GLU A 243 -6.48 19.80 25.67
C GLU A 243 -5.44 20.24 24.64
N ALA A 244 -5.85 20.76 23.46
CA ALA A 244 -4.95 21.25 22.44
C ALA A 244 -4.03 22.36 22.99
N SER A 245 -4.60 23.36 23.72
CA SER A 245 -3.83 24.44 24.32
C SER A 245 -2.82 23.98 25.37
N ASN A 246 -3.22 23.01 26.20
CA ASN A 246 -2.34 22.43 27.21
C ASN A 246 -1.16 21.70 26.55
N HIS A 247 -1.43 20.92 25.48
CA HIS A 247 -0.38 20.26 24.72
C HIS A 247 0.64 21.27 24.13
N ALA A 248 0.17 22.32 23.43
CA ALA A 248 1.05 23.32 22.85
C ALA A 248 1.90 24.00 23.93
N ARG A 249 1.26 24.47 25.01
CA ARG A 249 1.94 25.16 26.10
C ARG A 249 2.95 24.25 26.81
N GLY A 250 2.58 23.01 27.10
CA GLY A 250 3.49 22.03 27.74
C GLY A 250 4.72 21.72 26.87
N SER A 251 4.54 21.57 25.56
CA SER A 251 5.64 21.35 24.62
C SER A 251 6.61 22.53 24.57
N LEU A 252 6.08 23.77 24.57
CA LEU A 252 6.92 24.97 24.59
C LEU A 252 7.68 25.13 25.90
N LEU A 253 7.07 24.76 27.05
CA LEU A 253 7.71 24.81 28.37
C LEU A 253 8.86 23.80 28.53
N ASP A 254 8.69 22.58 27.99
CA ASP A 254 9.76 21.55 28.01
C ASP A 254 10.94 21.92 27.08
N GLY A 255 10.71 22.76 26.08
CA GLY A 255 11.69 23.30 25.17
C GLY A 255 12.08 22.35 24.03
N PHE A 256 12.29 22.93 22.86
CA PHE A 256 12.54 22.20 21.60
C PHE A 256 13.74 21.26 21.68
N GLU A 257 14.89 21.71 22.19
CA GLU A 257 16.12 20.92 22.20
C GLU A 257 16.01 19.68 23.11
N SER A 258 15.36 19.82 24.27
CA SER A 258 15.11 18.70 25.20
C SER A 258 14.22 17.63 24.54
N LEU A 259 13.12 18.06 23.92
CA LEU A 259 12.18 17.15 23.23
C LEU A 259 12.83 16.50 22.00
N LYS A 260 13.63 17.26 21.25
CA LYS A 260 14.41 16.74 20.11
C LYS A 260 15.38 15.64 20.52
N GLN A 261 16.07 15.79 21.64
CA GLN A 261 16.98 14.75 22.14
C GLN A 261 16.22 13.45 22.47
N VAL A 262 15.08 13.54 23.14
CA VAL A 262 14.23 12.37 23.45
C VAL A 262 13.70 11.72 22.18
N TYR A 263 13.24 12.53 21.24
CA TYR A 263 12.75 12.08 19.93
C TYR A 263 13.81 11.28 19.16
N ILE A 264 15.00 11.88 19.01
CA ILE A 264 16.14 11.27 18.31
C ILE A 264 16.59 9.99 19.02
N HIS A 265 16.73 10.01 20.34
CA HIS A 265 17.16 8.84 21.12
C HIS A 265 16.19 7.65 20.96
N GLY A 266 14.87 7.90 20.96
CA GLY A 266 13.87 6.86 20.72
C GLY A 266 14.08 6.14 19.37
N TRP A 267 14.25 6.91 18.31
CA TRP A 267 14.53 6.39 16.97
C TRP A 267 15.88 5.69 16.86
N GLU A 268 16.94 6.25 17.44
CA GLU A 268 18.28 5.63 17.48
C GLU A 268 18.26 4.26 18.14
N LYS A 269 17.57 4.16 19.28
CA LYS A 269 17.42 2.90 20.01
C LYS A 269 16.74 1.83 19.15
N TRP A 270 15.63 2.19 18.47
CA TRP A 270 14.90 1.25 17.62
C TRP A 270 15.73 0.87 16.37
N ILE A 271 16.26 1.84 15.62
CA ILE A 271 17.12 1.57 14.44
C ILE A 271 18.37 0.77 14.83
N GLY A 272 18.94 1.05 15.99
CA GLY A 272 20.12 0.35 16.51
C GLY A 272 19.85 -1.12 16.84
N SER A 273 18.59 -1.52 17.08
CA SER A 273 18.19 -2.91 17.33
C SER A 273 18.01 -3.72 16.04
N LEU A 274 17.91 -3.07 14.88
CA LEU A 274 17.66 -3.73 13.61
C LEU A 274 18.91 -4.41 13.04
N LYS A 275 18.69 -5.48 12.30
CA LYS A 275 19.75 -6.11 11.50
C LYS A 275 20.19 -5.15 10.39
N LYS A 276 21.50 -4.91 10.27
CA LYS A 276 22.11 -4.14 9.19
C LYS A 276 22.09 -4.94 7.90
N LEU A 277 21.55 -4.36 6.82
CA LEU A 277 21.42 -5.02 5.53
C LEU A 277 22.42 -4.50 4.48
N GLY A 278 22.97 -3.29 4.69
CA GLY A 278 23.97 -2.70 3.80
C GLY A 278 23.41 -2.00 2.55
N GLY A 279 22.08 -1.82 2.46
CA GLY A 279 21.44 -0.96 1.47
C GLY A 279 21.66 0.53 1.80
N LYS A 280 21.71 1.39 0.78
CA LYS A 280 21.88 2.84 0.96
C LYS A 280 20.75 3.46 1.80
N ASN A 281 19.50 3.02 1.51
CA ASN A 281 18.28 3.54 2.12
C ASN A 281 17.62 2.54 3.11
N ASP A 282 18.35 1.51 3.60
CA ASP A 282 17.79 0.48 4.47
C ASP A 282 17.18 1.03 5.76
N LYS A 283 17.85 2.01 6.41
CA LYS A 283 17.34 2.67 7.62
C LYS A 283 16.12 3.55 7.35
N ILE A 284 16.11 4.23 6.20
CA ILE A 284 14.98 5.09 5.81
C ILE A 284 13.76 4.22 5.50
N SER A 285 13.95 3.16 4.72
CA SER A 285 12.87 2.21 4.40
C SER A 285 12.30 1.54 5.65
N ALA A 286 13.16 1.15 6.60
CA ALA A 286 12.71 0.64 7.90
C ALA A 286 11.88 1.68 8.66
N ALA A 287 12.35 2.93 8.72
CA ALA A 287 11.62 4.02 9.38
C ALA A 287 10.28 4.31 8.70
N VAL A 288 10.22 4.32 7.37
CA VAL A 288 8.97 4.51 6.60
C VAL A 288 7.92 3.46 7.00
N MET A 289 8.25 2.16 6.97
CA MET A 289 7.32 1.12 7.41
C MET A 289 6.83 1.37 8.84
N ARG A 290 7.71 1.76 9.76
CA ARG A 290 7.37 2.04 11.16
C ARG A 290 6.53 3.30 11.35
N LEU A 291 6.71 4.31 10.51
CA LEU A 291 5.94 5.56 10.54
C LEU A 291 4.48 5.36 10.14
N HIS A 292 4.20 4.40 9.25
CA HIS A 292 2.85 4.08 8.78
C HIS A 292 2.06 3.15 9.72
N GLU A 293 2.70 2.60 10.77
CA GLU A 293 1.99 1.78 11.76
C GLU A 293 1.16 2.65 12.69
N ALA A 294 -0.13 2.33 12.82
CA ALA A 294 -1.06 3.05 13.68
C ALA A 294 -0.72 2.91 15.17
N ARG A 295 -0.91 4.01 15.92
CA ARG A 295 -0.74 4.02 17.38
C ARG A 295 -1.93 3.38 18.09
N THR A 296 -3.12 3.69 17.63
CA THR A 296 -4.39 3.22 18.23
C THR A 296 -4.75 1.79 17.84
N PHE A 297 -4.17 1.29 16.75
CA PHE A 297 -4.33 -0.08 16.24
C PHE A 297 -2.97 -0.70 15.94
N PRO A 298 -2.22 -1.14 16.98
CA PRO A 298 -0.87 -1.66 16.81
C PRO A 298 -0.80 -2.80 15.81
N GLY A 299 0.09 -2.69 14.84
CA GLY A 299 0.26 -3.63 13.74
C GLY A 299 -0.57 -3.29 12.50
N GLY A 300 -1.54 -2.37 12.56
CA GLY A 300 -2.20 -1.81 11.38
C GLY A 300 -1.27 -0.82 10.69
N ILE A 301 -0.93 -1.08 9.42
CA ILE A 301 -0.04 -0.22 8.61
C ILE A 301 -0.82 0.22 7.38
N ILE A 302 -1.00 1.52 7.22
CA ILE A 302 -1.63 2.10 6.04
C ILE A 302 -0.65 2.10 4.85
N ALA A 303 -1.17 2.13 3.64
CA ALA A 303 -0.34 2.06 2.44
C ALA A 303 0.55 3.29 2.24
N SER A 304 0.03 4.50 2.53
CA SER A 304 0.78 5.75 2.41
C SER A 304 0.23 6.86 3.31
N LEU A 305 1.12 7.69 3.88
CA LEU A 305 0.83 8.97 4.51
C LEU A 305 0.81 10.10 3.46
N SER A 306 0.14 9.87 2.33
CA SER A 306 -0.08 10.87 1.30
C SER A 306 -1.44 10.64 0.62
N ILE A 307 -1.93 11.68 -0.05
CA ILE A 307 -3.12 11.62 -0.89
C ILE A 307 -2.66 11.70 -2.34
N PRO A 308 -2.77 10.61 -3.13
CA PRO A 308 -2.37 10.62 -4.54
C PRO A 308 -3.09 11.74 -5.29
N TRP A 309 -2.35 12.50 -6.08
CA TRP A 309 -2.86 13.66 -6.83
C TRP A 309 -3.67 14.66 -5.98
N GLY A 310 -3.26 14.84 -4.72
CA GLY A 310 -4.03 15.57 -3.69
C GLY A 310 -4.44 16.99 -4.08
N GLU A 311 -3.65 17.69 -4.90
CA GLU A 311 -3.99 19.05 -5.37
C GLU A 311 -5.27 19.11 -6.25
N THR A 312 -5.73 17.94 -6.75
CA THR A 312 -6.98 17.83 -7.53
C THR A 312 -8.10 17.14 -6.74
N ARG A 313 -7.81 16.58 -5.56
CA ARG A 313 -8.75 15.83 -4.72
C ARG A 313 -9.37 16.72 -3.67
N GLY A 314 -10.65 16.51 -3.38
CA GLY A 314 -11.42 17.21 -2.37
C GLY A 314 -11.87 16.30 -1.22
N ASP A 315 -12.80 16.79 -0.41
CA ASP A 315 -13.34 16.10 0.76
C ASP A 315 -14.16 14.84 0.44
N ASP A 316 -14.54 14.65 -0.82
CA ASP A 316 -15.25 13.47 -1.34
C ASP A 316 -14.33 12.28 -1.63
N ASP A 317 -13.03 12.51 -1.78
CA ASP A 317 -12.03 11.46 -2.01
C ASP A 317 -11.33 11.08 -0.68
N LYS A 318 -12.12 10.53 0.23
CA LYS A 318 -11.62 10.07 1.54
C LYS A 318 -10.97 8.71 1.45
N GLY A 319 -9.99 8.51 2.29
CA GLY A 319 -9.31 7.24 2.45
C GLY A 319 -8.14 7.07 1.52
N GLY A 320 -8.30 7.23 0.22
CA GLY A 320 -7.20 7.10 -0.70
C GLY A 320 -6.26 5.94 -0.31
N TYR A 321 -5.04 6.25 0.09
CA TYR A 321 -4.05 5.29 0.58
C TYR A 321 -3.93 5.23 2.11
N HIS A 322 -4.84 5.86 2.84
CA HIS A 322 -4.92 5.82 4.31
C HIS A 322 -5.60 4.55 4.87
N VAL A 323 -5.74 3.52 4.07
CA VAL A 323 -6.32 2.22 4.43
C VAL A 323 -5.28 1.11 4.42
N VAL A 324 -5.64 -0.02 5.03
CA VAL A 324 -4.77 -1.20 5.15
C VAL A 324 -5.19 -2.24 4.13
N TRP A 325 -4.26 -2.65 3.26
CA TRP A 325 -4.39 -3.85 2.44
C TRP A 325 -3.69 -5.03 3.15
N PRO A 326 -4.36 -6.16 3.35
CA PRO A 326 -3.72 -7.34 3.98
C PRO A 326 -2.47 -7.82 3.25
N ARG A 327 -2.40 -7.74 1.93
CA ARG A 327 -1.19 -8.04 1.13
C ARG A 327 -0.04 -7.13 1.52
N ASP A 328 -0.23 -5.81 1.45
CA ASP A 328 0.78 -4.79 1.76
C ASP A 328 1.25 -4.90 3.20
N LEU A 329 0.32 -5.23 4.10
CA LEU A 329 0.60 -5.46 5.51
C LEU A 329 1.50 -6.67 5.72
N VAL A 330 1.25 -7.79 5.01
CA VAL A 330 2.09 -8.99 5.07
C VAL A 330 3.47 -8.74 4.43
N GLU A 331 3.53 -7.97 3.36
CA GLU A 331 4.79 -7.55 2.75
C GLU A 331 5.62 -6.70 3.74
N SER A 332 4.98 -5.79 4.46
CA SER A 332 5.61 -5.02 5.55
C SER A 332 6.08 -5.92 6.71
N ALA A 333 5.27 -6.91 7.11
CA ALA A 333 5.68 -7.91 8.10
C ALA A 333 6.92 -8.69 7.65
N GLY A 334 7.00 -9.05 6.36
CA GLY A 334 8.18 -9.66 5.75
C GLY A 334 9.41 -8.76 5.82
N GLY A 335 9.24 -7.46 5.58
CA GLY A 335 10.30 -6.46 5.73
C GLY A 335 10.82 -6.37 7.17
N PHE A 336 9.93 -6.29 8.17
CA PHE A 336 10.34 -6.31 9.58
C PHE A 336 10.99 -7.61 9.98
N LEU A 337 10.51 -8.76 9.51
CA LEU A 337 11.14 -10.05 9.75
C LEU A 337 12.56 -10.12 9.17
N ALA A 338 12.79 -9.56 7.98
CA ALA A 338 14.11 -9.46 7.36
C ALA A 338 15.09 -8.60 8.19
N LEU A 339 14.58 -7.57 8.86
CA LEU A 339 15.30 -6.69 9.77
C LEU A 339 15.48 -7.29 11.17
N LYS A 340 14.90 -8.47 11.46
CA LYS A 340 14.81 -9.09 12.80
C LYS A 340 14.03 -8.22 13.81
N ALA A 341 13.13 -7.39 13.34
CA ALA A 341 12.20 -6.60 14.15
C ALA A 341 10.98 -7.46 14.53
N ASN A 342 11.21 -8.50 15.33
CA ASN A 342 10.20 -9.53 15.61
C ASN A 342 8.98 -8.96 16.35
N ASP A 343 9.16 -8.01 17.27
CA ASP A 343 8.04 -7.37 17.98
C ASP A 343 7.12 -6.61 17.02
N ASP A 344 7.69 -5.93 16.02
CA ASP A 344 6.95 -5.22 14.98
C ASP A 344 6.15 -6.23 14.13
N THR A 345 6.80 -7.33 13.72
CA THR A 345 6.14 -8.43 13.00
C THR A 345 5.00 -9.03 13.81
N MET A 346 5.19 -9.27 15.12
CA MET A 346 4.16 -9.87 15.98
C MET A 346 2.94 -8.96 16.16
N ARG A 347 3.11 -7.64 16.21
CA ARG A 347 1.96 -6.72 16.23
C ARG A 347 1.13 -6.85 14.97
N ILE A 348 1.78 -6.94 13.80
CA ILE A 348 1.09 -7.13 12.52
C ILE A 348 0.31 -8.46 12.50
N LEU A 349 0.90 -9.56 12.95
CA LEU A 349 0.20 -10.84 13.02
C LEU A 349 -1.03 -10.77 13.93
N ASN A 350 -0.92 -10.12 15.09
CA ASN A 350 -2.06 -9.93 15.99
C ASN A 350 -3.16 -9.10 15.32
N TYR A 351 -2.79 -8.02 14.62
CA TYR A 351 -3.74 -7.17 13.89
C TYR A 351 -4.45 -7.96 12.77
N LEU A 352 -3.72 -8.72 11.97
CA LEU A 352 -4.30 -9.60 10.95
C LEU A 352 -5.32 -10.56 11.57
N MET A 353 -4.96 -11.28 12.63
CA MET A 353 -5.86 -12.24 13.27
C MET A 353 -7.10 -11.56 13.88
N SER A 354 -6.97 -10.33 14.39
CA SER A 354 -8.08 -9.59 14.99
C SER A 354 -9.04 -8.97 13.95
N THR A 355 -8.59 -8.78 12.71
CA THR A 355 -9.39 -8.18 11.62
C THR A 355 -9.91 -9.23 10.62
N GLN A 356 -9.65 -10.52 10.85
CA GLN A 356 -10.14 -11.60 10.01
C GLN A 356 -11.68 -11.68 10.05
N LYS A 357 -12.30 -11.85 8.90
CA LYS A 357 -13.74 -12.06 8.78
C LYS A 357 -14.15 -13.46 9.27
N GLU A 358 -15.44 -13.62 9.60
CA GLU A 358 -15.99 -14.88 10.10
C GLU A 358 -15.78 -16.05 9.12
N ASP A 359 -15.86 -15.76 7.82
CA ASP A 359 -15.66 -16.74 6.74
C ASP A 359 -14.20 -17.15 6.54
N GLY A 360 -13.26 -16.53 7.27
CA GLY A 360 -11.82 -16.80 7.19
C GLY A 360 -11.06 -15.92 6.21
N SER A 361 -11.73 -15.07 5.44
CA SER A 361 -11.11 -14.14 4.50
C SER A 361 -10.76 -12.80 5.16
N TRP A 362 -10.09 -11.94 4.40
CA TRP A 362 -9.92 -10.52 4.67
C TRP A 362 -10.58 -9.71 3.56
N PRO A 363 -11.01 -8.46 3.85
CA PRO A 363 -11.52 -7.56 2.81
C PRO A 363 -10.39 -7.14 1.86
N GLN A 364 -10.75 -6.56 0.71
CA GLN A 364 -9.80 -5.96 -0.23
C GLN A 364 -8.87 -4.96 0.48
N ASN A 365 -9.47 -4.03 1.22
CA ASN A 365 -8.79 -3.13 2.15
C ASN A 365 -9.76 -2.72 3.27
N MET A 366 -9.23 -2.11 4.31
CA MET A 366 -9.99 -1.74 5.49
C MET A 366 -9.39 -0.51 6.16
N TRP A 367 -10.25 0.24 6.86
CA TRP A 367 -9.83 1.25 7.80
C TRP A 367 -9.05 0.60 8.95
N LEU A 368 -8.33 1.40 9.72
CA LEU A 368 -7.48 0.87 10.80
C LEU A 368 -8.22 0.03 11.85
N GLU A 369 -9.51 0.30 12.10
CA GLU A 369 -10.35 -0.52 12.99
C GLU A 369 -10.90 -1.81 12.36
N GLY A 370 -10.54 -2.10 11.09
CA GLY A 370 -10.94 -3.32 10.39
C GLY A 370 -12.23 -3.22 9.58
N THR A 371 -12.91 -2.06 9.55
CA THR A 371 -14.08 -1.85 8.71
C THR A 371 -13.69 -1.87 7.23
N PRO A 372 -14.29 -2.72 6.38
CA PRO A 372 -14.00 -2.74 4.96
C PRO A 372 -14.29 -1.39 4.28
N HIS A 373 -13.32 -0.86 3.53
CA HIS A 373 -13.51 0.34 2.71
C HIS A 373 -14.03 -0.06 1.31
N TRP A 374 -13.24 -0.84 0.56
CA TRP A 374 -13.71 -1.45 -0.68
C TRP A 374 -14.04 -2.92 -0.48
N ARG A 375 -15.08 -3.41 -1.20
CA ARG A 375 -15.65 -4.75 -0.99
C ARG A 375 -15.23 -5.79 -2.03
N GLY A 376 -14.17 -5.53 -2.80
CA GLY A 376 -13.61 -6.51 -3.72
C GLY A 376 -13.08 -7.75 -2.98
N LEU A 377 -13.02 -8.87 -3.68
CA LEU A 377 -12.43 -10.10 -3.16
C LEU A 377 -11.17 -10.46 -3.96
N GLN A 378 -10.04 -10.39 -3.28
CA GLN A 378 -8.74 -10.82 -3.77
C GLN A 378 -8.28 -12.04 -2.98
N ILE A 379 -8.08 -13.16 -3.66
CA ILE A 379 -7.74 -14.44 -3.02
C ILE A 379 -6.35 -14.40 -2.36
N ASP A 380 -5.41 -13.68 -2.95
CA ASP A 380 -4.07 -13.49 -2.39
C ASP A 380 -4.08 -12.81 -1.01
N GLN A 381 -5.04 -11.90 -0.74
CA GLN A 381 -5.22 -11.26 0.57
C GLN A 381 -5.53 -12.29 1.69
N THR A 382 -6.10 -13.45 1.34
CA THR A 382 -6.35 -14.55 2.28
C THR A 382 -5.18 -15.53 2.35
N ALA A 383 -4.43 -15.67 1.27
CA ALA A 383 -3.27 -16.56 1.21
C ALA A 383 -2.04 -16.01 1.96
N PHE A 384 -1.76 -14.72 1.85
CA PHE A 384 -0.59 -14.08 2.46
C PHE A 384 -0.50 -14.22 3.99
N PRO A 385 -1.59 -14.10 4.79
CA PRO A 385 -1.53 -14.32 6.23
C PRO A 385 -1.08 -15.74 6.63
N ILE A 386 -1.41 -16.75 5.83
CA ILE A 386 -0.94 -18.12 6.07
C ILE A 386 0.57 -18.21 5.86
N LEU A 387 1.07 -17.62 4.77
CA LEU A 387 2.50 -17.60 4.42
C LEU A 387 3.35 -16.91 5.48
N ILE A 388 2.91 -15.75 5.99
CA ILE A 388 3.72 -15.00 6.95
C ILE A 388 3.80 -15.71 8.31
N VAL A 389 2.74 -16.40 8.75
CA VAL A 389 2.77 -17.16 10.00
C VAL A 389 3.74 -18.33 9.89
N GLU A 390 3.70 -19.14 8.81
CA GLU A 390 4.69 -20.21 8.57
C GLU A 390 6.12 -19.66 8.55
N ARG A 391 6.30 -18.52 7.88
CA ARG A 391 7.61 -17.91 7.76
C ARG A 391 8.16 -17.42 9.10
N CYS A 392 7.30 -16.90 9.97
CA CYS A 392 7.67 -16.52 11.34
C CYS A 392 8.07 -17.74 12.16
N ASP A 393 7.38 -18.88 12.00
CA ASP A 393 7.76 -20.15 12.62
C ASP A 393 9.14 -20.60 12.13
N ARG A 394 9.34 -20.70 10.83
CA ARG A 394 10.60 -21.10 10.21
C ARG A 394 11.77 -20.18 10.60
N SER A 395 11.51 -18.90 10.81
CA SER A 395 12.49 -17.91 11.26
C SER A 395 12.67 -17.87 12.78
N LYS A 396 11.93 -18.72 13.52
CA LYS A 396 11.89 -18.75 14.99
C LYS A 396 11.52 -17.39 15.62
N ALA A 397 10.67 -16.64 14.94
CA ALA A 397 10.11 -15.38 15.42
C ALA A 397 8.80 -15.58 16.20
N ILE A 398 8.20 -16.76 16.13
CA ILE A 398 6.96 -17.15 16.80
C ILE A 398 7.15 -18.53 17.45
N ASP A 399 6.47 -18.79 18.55
CA ASP A 399 6.45 -20.08 19.25
C ASP A 399 5.20 -20.92 18.88
N ASP A 400 5.28 -22.23 19.16
CA ASP A 400 4.20 -23.19 18.87
C ASP A 400 2.90 -22.82 19.59
N GLU A 401 2.98 -22.23 20.80
CA GLU A 401 1.80 -21.85 21.56
C GLU A 401 1.01 -20.75 20.86
N ARG A 402 1.72 -19.78 20.29
CA ARG A 402 1.11 -18.70 19.52
C ARG A 402 0.56 -19.21 18.19
N ILE A 403 1.25 -20.13 17.52
CA ILE A 403 0.74 -20.80 16.33
C ILE A 403 -0.59 -21.51 16.64
N LYS A 404 -0.66 -22.25 17.76
CA LYS A 404 -1.90 -22.90 18.21
C LYS A 404 -3.05 -21.91 18.47
N ARG A 405 -2.73 -20.72 19.00
CA ARG A 405 -3.73 -19.65 19.18
C ARG A 405 -4.26 -19.09 17.85
N TYR A 406 -3.41 -18.96 16.84
CA TYR A 406 -3.80 -18.48 15.52
C TYR A 406 -4.47 -19.58 14.67
N TRP A 407 -4.23 -20.84 14.98
CA TRP A 407 -4.65 -21.99 14.18
C TRP A 407 -6.15 -22.01 13.81
N PRO A 408 -7.11 -21.73 14.69
CA PRO A 408 -8.52 -21.69 14.32
C PRO A 408 -8.82 -20.68 13.20
N GLY A 409 -8.18 -19.50 13.23
CA GLY A 409 -8.29 -18.49 12.17
C GLY A 409 -7.60 -18.93 10.86
N LEU A 410 -6.38 -19.45 10.96
CA LEU A 410 -5.63 -19.96 9.82
C LEU A 410 -6.36 -21.12 9.13
N LYS A 411 -6.97 -22.01 9.90
CA LYS A 411 -7.78 -23.10 9.37
C LYS A 411 -9.00 -22.61 8.58
N LYS A 412 -9.67 -21.55 9.07
CA LYS A 412 -10.74 -20.87 8.31
C LYS A 412 -10.20 -20.24 7.01
N ALA A 413 -9.02 -19.59 7.05
CA ALA A 413 -8.39 -19.02 5.87
C ALA A 413 -8.04 -20.10 4.83
N ILE A 414 -7.48 -21.24 5.24
CA ILE A 414 -7.21 -22.39 4.38
C ILE A 414 -8.51 -22.91 3.77
N SER A 415 -9.58 -23.06 4.57
CA SER A 415 -10.91 -23.46 4.08
C SER A 415 -11.44 -22.50 3.03
N PHE A 416 -11.36 -21.19 3.30
CA PHE A 416 -11.80 -20.17 2.37
C PHE A 416 -11.00 -20.22 1.06
N LEU A 417 -9.67 -20.33 1.16
CA LEU A 417 -8.77 -20.42 0.02
C LEU A 417 -9.11 -21.61 -0.89
N ILE A 418 -9.29 -22.80 -0.32
CA ILE A 418 -9.63 -24.01 -1.09
C ILE A 418 -11.01 -23.91 -1.74
N LYS A 419 -11.99 -23.33 -1.07
CA LYS A 419 -13.36 -23.20 -1.59
C LYS A 419 -13.53 -22.17 -2.71
N ASN A 420 -12.73 -21.10 -2.68
CA ASN A 420 -12.89 -19.94 -3.57
C ASN A 420 -11.75 -19.77 -4.57
N GLY A 421 -10.54 -20.23 -4.26
CA GLY A 421 -9.36 -20.13 -5.11
C GLY A 421 -9.23 -21.27 -6.12
N PRO A 422 -8.18 -21.22 -6.96
CA PRO A 422 -7.25 -20.10 -7.16
C PRO A 422 -7.80 -19.02 -8.10
N TYR A 423 -9.05 -19.14 -8.57
CA TYR A 423 -9.75 -18.11 -9.35
C TYR A 423 -10.10 -16.93 -8.44
N THR A 424 -9.69 -15.71 -8.78
CA THR A 424 -9.98 -14.51 -7.99
C THR A 424 -11.11 -13.67 -8.61
N LYS A 425 -11.82 -12.87 -7.78
CA LYS A 425 -12.79 -11.89 -8.28
C LYS A 425 -12.15 -10.58 -8.71
N GLN A 426 -10.96 -10.30 -8.19
CA GLN A 426 -10.06 -9.23 -8.63
C GLN A 426 -8.63 -9.74 -8.53
N ASP A 427 -7.77 -9.37 -9.50
CA ASP A 427 -6.34 -9.58 -9.41
C ASP A 427 -5.70 -8.66 -8.36
N ARG A 428 -4.40 -8.77 -8.13
CA ARG A 428 -3.70 -7.94 -7.14
C ARG A 428 -3.73 -6.43 -7.46
N TRP A 429 -4.08 -6.09 -8.70
CA TRP A 429 -4.21 -4.70 -9.15
C TRP A 429 -5.63 -4.13 -9.01
N GLU A 430 -6.54 -4.91 -8.39
CA GLU A 430 -7.91 -4.51 -8.04
C GLU A 430 -8.84 -4.35 -9.24
N GLU A 431 -8.50 -4.99 -10.34
CA GLU A 431 -9.16 -4.77 -11.62
C GLU A 431 -9.91 -6.01 -12.11
N GLU A 432 -9.19 -7.06 -12.54
CA GLU A 432 -9.78 -8.11 -13.32
C GLU A 432 -10.02 -9.40 -12.54
N LYS A 433 -11.12 -10.08 -12.84
CA LYS A 433 -11.39 -11.42 -12.31
C LYS A 433 -10.75 -12.48 -13.18
N GLY A 434 -10.32 -13.59 -12.58
CA GLY A 434 -9.80 -14.71 -13.36
C GLY A 434 -8.72 -15.52 -12.67
N TYR A 435 -8.08 -16.37 -13.45
CA TYR A 435 -6.84 -17.04 -13.12
C TYR A 435 -5.68 -16.09 -13.43
N SER A 436 -5.00 -15.60 -12.40
CA SER A 436 -3.82 -14.74 -12.52
C SER A 436 -2.59 -15.50 -12.00
N PRO A 437 -1.45 -15.47 -12.71
CA PRO A 437 -0.23 -16.15 -12.28
C PRO A 437 0.21 -15.78 -10.86
N PHE A 438 0.08 -14.50 -10.47
CA PHE A 438 0.41 -14.06 -9.13
C PHE A 438 -0.48 -14.71 -8.06
N THR A 439 -1.81 -14.59 -8.21
CA THR A 439 -2.77 -15.14 -7.24
C THR A 439 -2.63 -16.66 -7.11
N ILE A 440 -2.43 -17.37 -8.24
CA ILE A 440 -2.22 -18.81 -8.25
C ILE A 440 -0.94 -19.16 -7.47
N ALA A 441 0.18 -18.47 -7.75
CA ALA A 441 1.47 -18.74 -7.11
C ALA A 441 1.40 -18.58 -5.59
N VAL A 442 0.85 -17.47 -5.11
CA VAL A 442 0.67 -17.18 -3.69
C VAL A 442 -0.25 -18.22 -3.03
N SER A 443 -1.36 -18.60 -3.71
CA SER A 443 -2.33 -19.56 -3.21
C SER A 443 -1.74 -20.96 -3.03
N ILE A 444 -0.98 -21.45 -4.00
CA ILE A 444 -0.29 -22.75 -3.94
C ILE A 444 0.74 -22.76 -2.81
N ALA A 445 1.55 -21.70 -2.72
CA ALA A 445 2.54 -21.54 -1.67
C ALA A 445 1.89 -21.54 -0.27
N ALA A 446 0.75 -20.82 -0.13
CA ALA A 446 -0.01 -20.76 1.12
C ALA A 446 -0.61 -22.11 1.53
N LEU A 447 -1.06 -22.94 0.59
CA LEU A 447 -1.55 -24.29 0.90
C LEU A 447 -0.42 -25.19 1.43
N LEU A 448 0.77 -25.11 0.86
CA LEU A 448 1.92 -25.88 1.37
C LEU A 448 2.40 -25.38 2.75
N ALA A 449 2.41 -24.06 2.96
CA ALA A 449 2.66 -23.47 4.27
C ALA A 449 1.57 -23.88 5.29
N GLY A 450 0.32 -23.87 4.88
CA GLY A 450 -0.82 -24.33 5.67
C GLY A 450 -0.76 -25.82 6.01
N ALA A 451 -0.20 -26.64 5.14
CA ALA A 451 0.03 -28.06 5.41
C ALA A 451 1.03 -28.27 6.57
N ASP A 452 2.13 -27.52 6.59
CA ASP A 452 3.12 -27.60 7.65
C ASP A 452 2.54 -27.08 8.99
N LEU A 453 1.75 -26.00 8.96
CA LEU A 453 1.02 -25.50 10.14
C LEU A 453 -0.03 -26.51 10.64
N ALA A 454 -0.68 -27.27 9.74
CA ALA A 454 -1.60 -28.35 10.12
C ALA A 454 -0.86 -29.52 10.82
N GLU A 455 0.35 -29.87 10.35
CA GLU A 455 1.18 -30.89 11.04
C GLU A 455 1.59 -30.47 12.45
N ILE A 456 1.98 -29.20 12.65
CA ILE A 456 2.27 -28.63 13.98
C ILE A 456 1.05 -28.78 14.91
N ASN A 457 -0.17 -28.68 14.35
CA ASN A 457 -1.42 -28.85 15.10
C ASN A 457 -1.97 -30.28 15.09
N ASN A 458 -1.17 -31.29 14.69
CA ASN A 458 -1.51 -32.70 14.62
C ASN A 458 -2.67 -33.07 13.68
N GLU A 459 -2.96 -32.24 12.68
CA GLU A 459 -4.00 -32.47 11.67
C GLU A 459 -3.41 -33.03 10.36
N LYS A 460 -2.83 -34.21 10.38
CA LYS A 460 -2.09 -34.84 9.27
C LYS A 460 -2.95 -35.05 8.01
N GLU A 461 -4.23 -35.41 8.16
CA GLU A 461 -5.13 -35.59 7.02
C GLU A 461 -5.38 -34.28 6.30
N LEU A 462 -5.56 -33.19 7.06
CA LEU A 462 -5.68 -31.85 6.50
C LEU A 462 -4.38 -31.41 5.78
N ALA A 463 -3.22 -31.69 6.37
CA ALA A 463 -1.93 -31.42 5.74
C ALA A 463 -1.78 -32.14 4.38
N THR A 464 -2.18 -33.42 4.32
CA THR A 464 -2.19 -34.20 3.07
C THR A 464 -3.13 -33.58 2.04
N PHE A 465 -4.35 -33.23 2.43
CA PHE A 465 -5.33 -32.63 1.55
C PHE A 465 -4.87 -31.26 1.00
N CYS A 466 -4.25 -30.42 1.81
CA CYS A 466 -3.65 -29.16 1.37
C CYS A 466 -2.55 -29.38 0.30
N ARG A 467 -1.66 -30.34 0.51
CA ARG A 467 -0.59 -30.69 -0.45
C ARG A 467 -1.15 -31.21 -1.77
N GLU A 468 -2.13 -32.13 -1.72
CA GLU A 468 -2.77 -32.67 -2.91
C GLU A 468 -3.53 -31.59 -3.71
N THR A 469 -4.19 -30.66 -3.01
CA THR A 469 -4.86 -29.52 -3.65
C THR A 469 -3.84 -28.58 -4.32
N ALA A 470 -2.74 -28.29 -3.63
CA ALA A 470 -1.64 -27.48 -4.18
C ALA A 470 -1.05 -28.11 -5.44
N ASP A 471 -0.86 -29.45 -5.46
CA ASP A 471 -0.36 -30.18 -6.64
C ASP A 471 -1.34 -30.13 -7.81
N CYS A 472 -2.66 -30.23 -7.54
CA CYS A 472 -3.67 -30.09 -8.57
C CYS A 472 -3.59 -28.71 -9.24
N TRP A 473 -3.53 -27.64 -8.42
CA TRP A 473 -3.44 -26.29 -8.93
C TRP A 473 -2.12 -26.02 -9.67
N ASN A 474 -1.01 -26.53 -9.15
CA ASN A 474 0.29 -26.38 -9.81
C ASN A 474 0.35 -27.08 -11.17
N SER A 475 -0.32 -28.22 -11.31
CA SER A 475 -0.41 -28.95 -12.58
C SER A 475 -1.25 -28.25 -13.65
N ASP A 476 -2.11 -27.32 -13.26
CA ASP A 476 -3.05 -26.62 -14.15
C ASP A 476 -2.63 -25.17 -14.48
N ILE A 477 -1.51 -24.66 -13.94
CA ILE A 477 -1.06 -23.26 -14.14
C ILE A 477 -1.00 -22.93 -15.64
N GLU A 478 -0.31 -23.76 -16.44
CA GLU A 478 -0.13 -23.51 -17.87
C GLU A 478 -1.47 -23.62 -18.62
N ARG A 479 -2.33 -24.56 -18.27
CA ARG A 479 -3.66 -24.68 -18.85
C ARG A 479 -4.47 -23.41 -18.65
N TRP A 480 -4.34 -22.78 -17.50
CA TRP A 480 -5.10 -21.57 -17.16
C TRP A 480 -4.49 -20.30 -17.74
N THR A 481 -3.16 -20.20 -17.86
CA THR A 481 -2.52 -18.89 -18.04
C THR A 481 -1.42 -18.82 -19.11
N TYR A 482 -1.02 -19.95 -19.72
CA TYR A 482 0.03 -19.97 -20.75
C TYR A 482 -0.56 -20.12 -22.15
N VAL A 483 -0.18 -19.22 -23.07
CA VAL A 483 -0.63 -19.23 -24.48
C VAL A 483 0.54 -19.49 -25.41
N THR A 484 0.25 -20.14 -26.54
CA THR A 484 1.24 -20.46 -27.58
C THR A 484 0.69 -20.09 -28.97
N GLY A 485 1.58 -19.90 -29.94
CA GLY A 485 1.21 -19.72 -31.36
C GLY A 485 0.44 -18.43 -31.67
N THR A 486 0.41 -17.45 -30.74
CA THR A 486 -0.23 -16.14 -30.93
C THR A 486 0.59 -15.26 -31.88
N GLU A 487 -0.01 -14.20 -32.44
CA GLU A 487 0.70 -13.20 -33.23
C GLU A 487 1.82 -12.55 -32.40
N LEU A 488 1.53 -12.15 -31.18
CA LEU A 488 2.50 -11.57 -30.26
C LEU A 488 3.69 -12.51 -29.97
N ALA A 489 3.45 -13.83 -29.87
CA ALA A 489 4.55 -14.80 -29.73
C ALA A 489 5.48 -14.82 -30.96
N LYS A 490 4.91 -14.72 -32.16
CA LYS A 490 5.67 -14.65 -33.42
C LYS A 490 6.46 -13.35 -33.51
N ASP A 491 5.87 -12.21 -33.17
CA ASP A 491 6.52 -10.89 -33.21
C ASP A 491 7.76 -10.82 -32.34
N TYR A 492 7.70 -11.48 -31.18
CA TYR A 492 8.84 -11.52 -30.24
C TYR A 492 9.71 -12.80 -30.37
N GLY A 493 9.41 -13.70 -31.32
CA GLY A 493 10.20 -14.91 -31.57
C GLY A 493 10.27 -15.81 -30.32
N VAL A 494 9.11 -16.12 -29.72
CA VAL A 494 8.94 -17.03 -28.59
C VAL A 494 7.87 -18.07 -28.89
N ASP A 495 7.93 -19.25 -28.25
CA ASP A 495 6.92 -20.28 -28.43
C ASP A 495 5.57 -19.93 -27.76
N GLY A 496 5.63 -19.17 -26.68
CA GLY A 496 4.46 -18.77 -25.88
C GLY A 496 4.88 -17.95 -24.66
N TYR A 497 3.90 -17.53 -23.86
CA TYR A 497 4.09 -16.71 -22.66
C TYR A 497 2.88 -16.81 -21.73
N TYR A 498 3.07 -16.45 -20.46
CA TYR A 498 1.98 -16.29 -19.50
C TYR A 498 1.25 -14.96 -19.73
N ILE A 499 -0.09 -15.03 -19.85
CA ILE A 499 -0.96 -13.85 -19.94
C ILE A 499 -1.28 -13.31 -18.54
N ARG A 500 -1.72 -12.05 -18.45
CA ARG A 500 -2.08 -11.39 -17.18
C ARG A 500 -3.19 -12.13 -16.44
N VAL A 501 -4.28 -12.49 -17.16
CA VAL A 501 -5.48 -13.07 -16.56
C VAL A 501 -6.29 -13.87 -17.57
N ASN A 502 -6.89 -14.98 -17.11
CA ASN A 502 -7.92 -15.71 -17.84
C ASN A 502 -9.24 -15.68 -17.05
N PRO A 503 -10.27 -14.93 -17.50
CA PRO A 503 -11.54 -14.80 -16.79
C PRO A 503 -12.47 -16.02 -16.96
N TYR A 504 -12.11 -16.98 -17.78
CA TYR A 504 -12.94 -18.15 -18.10
C TYR A 504 -12.47 -19.38 -17.33
N LYS A 505 -13.33 -19.95 -16.49
CA LYS A 505 -13.00 -21.15 -15.72
C LYS A 505 -12.83 -22.41 -16.58
N ASN A 506 -13.66 -22.55 -17.60
CA ASN A 506 -13.73 -23.78 -18.42
C ASN A 506 -13.07 -23.64 -19.79
N ILE A 507 -12.33 -22.57 -20.05
CA ILE A 507 -11.62 -22.35 -21.31
C ILE A 507 -10.12 -22.29 -21.01
N PRO A 508 -9.34 -23.26 -21.49
CA PRO A 508 -7.88 -23.19 -21.41
C PRO A 508 -7.33 -21.95 -22.10
N ALA A 509 -6.21 -21.44 -21.62
CA ALA A 509 -5.61 -20.22 -22.16
C ALA A 509 -5.36 -20.33 -23.68
N ASN A 510 -4.90 -21.46 -24.17
CA ASN A 510 -4.67 -21.72 -25.60
C ASN A 510 -5.97 -21.75 -26.46
N GLU A 511 -7.14 -21.82 -25.83
CA GLU A 511 -8.44 -21.82 -26.51
C GLU A 511 -9.15 -20.45 -26.41
N LEU A 512 -8.50 -19.44 -25.86
CA LEU A 512 -9.06 -18.08 -25.74
C LEU A 512 -9.32 -17.45 -27.12
N GLY A 513 -8.49 -17.73 -28.12
CA GLY A 513 -8.64 -17.17 -29.46
C GLY A 513 -8.64 -15.65 -29.45
N ASN A 514 -9.63 -15.04 -30.12
CA ASN A 514 -9.78 -13.58 -30.20
C ASN A 514 -10.71 -13.00 -29.12
N ARG A 515 -10.93 -13.70 -27.99
CA ARG A 515 -11.76 -13.17 -26.89
C ARG A 515 -11.14 -11.93 -26.31
N GLU A 516 -11.97 -10.92 -26.11
CA GLU A 516 -11.58 -9.61 -25.58
C GLU A 516 -12.01 -9.45 -24.12
N ILE A 517 -11.35 -8.53 -23.45
CA ILE A 517 -11.70 -8.01 -22.14
C ILE A 517 -11.78 -6.48 -22.24
N GLU A 518 -12.64 -5.87 -21.46
CA GLU A 518 -12.72 -4.42 -21.31
C GLU A 518 -11.97 -4.03 -20.03
N LEU A 519 -10.88 -3.30 -20.20
CA LEU A 519 -10.03 -2.87 -19.08
C LEU A 519 -10.67 -1.73 -18.32
N LYS A 520 -10.41 -1.67 -17.02
CA LYS A 520 -10.77 -0.51 -16.17
C LYS A 520 -9.87 0.70 -16.49
N ASN A 521 -10.27 1.87 -15.97
CA ASN A 521 -9.52 3.12 -16.12
C ASN A 521 -9.44 3.61 -17.57
N TYR A 522 -10.49 3.32 -18.35
CA TYR A 522 -10.72 3.81 -19.71
C TYR A 522 -12.14 4.35 -19.83
N HIS A 523 -12.40 5.23 -20.79
CA HIS A 523 -13.76 5.56 -21.17
C HIS A 523 -14.46 4.33 -21.78
N ASN A 524 -15.79 4.24 -21.61
CA ASN A 524 -16.56 3.11 -22.07
C ASN A 524 -16.27 2.72 -23.53
N GLY A 525 -15.80 1.51 -23.75
CA GLY A 525 -15.51 0.93 -25.05
C GLY A 525 -14.09 1.20 -25.61
N GLU A 526 -13.29 2.05 -24.98
CA GLU A 526 -11.91 2.34 -25.39
C GLU A 526 -10.89 1.33 -24.85
N GLY A 527 -11.18 0.69 -23.70
CA GLY A 527 -10.31 -0.27 -23.03
C GLY A 527 -10.37 -1.70 -23.56
N LYS A 528 -11.00 -1.98 -24.71
CA LYS A 528 -11.10 -3.34 -25.26
C LYS A 528 -9.76 -3.85 -25.77
N THR A 529 -9.39 -5.05 -25.34
CA THR A 529 -8.16 -5.72 -25.77
C THR A 529 -8.32 -7.24 -25.77
N LYS A 530 -7.59 -7.92 -26.64
CA LYS A 530 -7.56 -9.39 -26.64
C LYS A 530 -6.85 -9.89 -25.38
N LEU A 531 -7.42 -10.89 -24.74
CA LEU A 531 -6.86 -11.53 -23.55
C LEU A 531 -5.46 -12.08 -23.80
N THR A 532 -5.21 -12.63 -25.00
CA THR A 532 -3.91 -13.16 -25.40
C THR A 532 -2.84 -12.10 -25.61
N GLU A 533 -3.21 -10.83 -25.71
CA GLU A 533 -2.28 -9.69 -25.88
C GLU A 533 -2.05 -8.92 -24.56
N LEU A 534 -2.69 -9.34 -23.46
CA LEU A 534 -2.59 -8.68 -22.18
C LEU A 534 -1.50 -9.32 -21.30
N ILE A 535 -0.39 -8.61 -21.16
CA ILE A 535 0.83 -9.08 -20.49
C ILE A 535 1.06 -8.30 -19.20
N SER A 536 1.49 -9.00 -18.16
CA SER A 536 1.81 -8.43 -16.84
C SER A 536 3.12 -9.03 -16.31
N VAL A 537 3.76 -8.34 -15.38
CA VAL A 537 4.91 -8.84 -14.63
C VAL A 537 4.56 -9.99 -13.67
N ASP A 538 3.30 -10.28 -13.46
CA ASP A 538 2.75 -11.19 -12.45
C ASP A 538 3.24 -12.63 -12.57
N ALA A 539 3.66 -13.05 -13.77
CA ALA A 539 4.27 -14.37 -13.99
C ALA A 539 5.59 -14.59 -13.22
N LEU A 540 6.30 -13.51 -12.85
CA LEU A 540 7.52 -13.60 -12.05
C LEU A 540 7.25 -14.17 -10.63
N ALA A 541 6.01 -14.08 -10.15
CA ALA A 541 5.59 -14.71 -8.89
C ALA A 541 5.77 -16.24 -8.92
N LEU A 542 5.65 -16.89 -10.08
CA LEU A 542 5.87 -18.33 -10.23
C LEU A 542 7.32 -18.72 -9.85
N VAL A 543 8.29 -17.84 -10.14
CA VAL A 543 9.69 -18.02 -9.73
C VAL A 543 9.89 -17.60 -8.28
N ARG A 544 9.36 -16.44 -7.88
CA ARG A 544 9.53 -15.89 -6.53
C ARG A 544 9.03 -16.86 -5.46
N PHE A 545 7.91 -17.54 -5.70
CA PHE A 545 7.32 -18.52 -4.78
C PHE A 545 7.77 -19.97 -5.06
N GLY A 546 8.75 -20.20 -5.95
CA GLY A 546 9.40 -21.48 -6.13
C GLY A 546 8.55 -22.56 -6.85
N LEU A 547 7.66 -22.16 -7.75
CA LEU A 547 6.82 -23.08 -8.55
C LEU A 547 7.43 -23.38 -9.91
N ARG A 548 8.21 -22.46 -10.46
CA ARG A 548 8.97 -22.63 -11.72
C ARG A 548 10.40 -22.19 -11.48
N ALA A 549 11.34 -22.85 -12.15
CA ALA A 549 12.73 -22.44 -12.15
C ALA A 549 12.91 -21.12 -12.90
N ALA A 550 13.94 -20.35 -12.54
CA ALA A 550 14.20 -19.09 -13.21
C ALA A 550 14.64 -19.27 -14.67
N ASP A 551 15.20 -20.42 -15.00
CA ASP A 551 15.65 -20.82 -16.34
C ASP A 551 14.61 -21.69 -17.08
N ASP A 552 13.39 -21.86 -16.56
CA ASP A 552 12.29 -22.51 -17.28
C ASP A 552 12.03 -21.78 -18.60
N PRO A 553 12.01 -22.50 -19.76
CA PRO A 553 11.81 -21.87 -21.07
C PRO A 553 10.54 -21.00 -21.16
N LYS A 554 9.46 -21.37 -20.46
CA LYS A 554 8.21 -20.59 -20.45
C LYS A 554 8.38 -19.28 -19.70
N ILE A 555 9.16 -19.28 -18.60
CA ILE A 555 9.51 -18.07 -17.85
C ILE A 555 10.41 -17.18 -18.70
N LEU A 556 11.47 -17.72 -19.33
CA LEU A 556 12.38 -16.95 -20.18
C LEU A 556 11.65 -16.31 -21.37
N ASN A 557 10.77 -17.04 -22.03
CA ASN A 557 9.93 -16.53 -23.09
C ASN A 557 9.02 -15.39 -22.60
N THR A 558 8.41 -15.57 -21.43
CA THR A 558 7.54 -14.54 -20.85
C THR A 558 8.31 -13.28 -20.49
N ILE A 559 9.51 -13.41 -19.92
CA ILE A 559 10.39 -12.27 -19.61
C ILE A 559 10.75 -11.49 -20.87
N LYS A 560 11.03 -12.17 -21.97
CA LYS A 560 11.32 -11.51 -23.24
C LYS A 560 10.17 -10.61 -23.70
N VAL A 561 8.93 -11.09 -23.56
CA VAL A 561 7.72 -10.30 -23.88
C VAL A 561 7.47 -9.19 -22.86
N ILE A 562 7.64 -9.47 -21.56
CA ILE A 562 7.54 -8.45 -20.49
C ILE A 562 8.52 -7.31 -20.74
N ASP A 563 9.79 -7.63 -21.02
CA ASP A 563 10.82 -6.61 -21.21
C ASP A 563 10.60 -5.80 -22.49
N ALA A 564 10.00 -6.40 -23.52
CA ALA A 564 9.66 -5.68 -24.75
C ALA A 564 8.48 -4.70 -24.57
N LEU A 565 7.50 -5.02 -23.73
CA LEU A 565 6.25 -4.26 -23.62
C LEU A 565 6.17 -3.34 -22.39
N LEU A 566 6.82 -3.73 -21.28
CA LEU A 566 6.60 -3.09 -19.97
C LEU A 566 7.85 -2.43 -19.39
N LYS A 567 9.03 -2.78 -19.88
CA LYS A 567 10.29 -2.22 -19.40
C LYS A 567 10.47 -0.78 -19.85
N VAL A 568 10.88 0.07 -18.93
CA VAL A 568 11.23 1.46 -19.16
C VAL A 568 12.64 1.71 -18.63
N ASP A 569 13.54 2.14 -19.51
CA ASP A 569 14.89 2.57 -19.11
C ASP A 569 14.90 4.09 -18.92
N THR A 570 15.15 4.54 -17.70
CA THR A 570 15.19 5.95 -17.31
C THR A 570 16.60 6.40 -16.95
N PRO A 571 16.87 7.72 -16.81
CA PRO A 571 18.16 8.20 -16.31
C PRO A 571 18.54 7.64 -14.92
N ASN A 572 17.55 7.30 -14.10
CA ASN A 572 17.71 6.74 -12.75
C ASN A 572 17.83 5.21 -12.72
N GLY A 573 17.60 4.55 -13.86
CA GLY A 573 17.69 3.10 -14.01
C GLY A 573 16.45 2.48 -14.63
N THR A 574 16.38 1.15 -14.59
CA THR A 574 15.33 0.37 -15.24
C THR A 574 14.14 0.17 -14.29
N CYS A 575 12.93 0.38 -14.81
CA CYS A 575 11.66 0.18 -14.12
C CYS A 575 10.66 -0.58 -15.00
N TRP A 576 9.56 -1.06 -14.47
CA TRP A 576 8.51 -1.77 -15.21
C TRP A 576 7.13 -1.22 -14.90
N ARG A 577 6.25 -1.22 -15.93
CA ARG A 577 4.81 -0.97 -15.78
C ARG A 577 4.11 -2.23 -15.29
N ARG A 578 2.93 -2.10 -14.69
CA ARG A 578 2.15 -3.23 -14.17
C ARG A 578 1.74 -4.22 -15.28
N TYR A 579 1.17 -3.70 -16.33
CA TYR A 579 0.78 -4.43 -17.54
C TYR A 579 0.67 -3.46 -18.74
N ASN A 580 0.68 -4.00 -19.95
CA ASN A 580 0.45 -3.18 -21.14
C ASN A 580 -1.02 -2.72 -21.22
N LYS A 581 -1.23 -1.51 -21.73
CA LYS A 581 -2.55 -0.84 -21.73
C LYS A 581 -3.11 -0.61 -20.32
N ASP A 582 -2.27 -0.34 -19.37
CA ASP A 582 -2.68 0.11 -18.03
C ASP A 582 -3.17 1.56 -18.10
N GLY A 583 -4.34 1.84 -17.53
CA GLY A 583 -4.94 3.17 -17.51
C GLY A 583 -4.79 3.92 -16.18
N TYR A 584 -4.07 3.36 -15.18
CA TYR A 584 -3.93 3.96 -13.85
C TYR A 584 -2.65 4.78 -13.71
N GLY A 585 -2.73 6.08 -13.93
CA GLY A 585 -1.63 7.05 -13.80
C GLY A 585 -1.96 8.35 -14.52
N GLU A 586 -1.03 9.30 -14.51
CA GLU A 586 -1.18 10.59 -15.18
C GLU A 586 -1.39 10.41 -16.70
N HIS A 587 -2.15 11.33 -17.28
CA HIS A 587 -2.31 11.46 -18.72
C HIS A 587 -0.97 11.75 -19.43
N GLU A 588 -0.95 11.65 -20.76
CA GLU A 588 0.26 11.90 -21.55
C GLU A 588 0.80 13.33 -21.36
N ASN A 589 -0.09 14.30 -21.24
CA ASN A 589 0.25 15.71 -21.00
C ASN A 589 0.58 16.01 -19.51
N GLY A 590 0.67 15.00 -18.66
CA GLY A 590 0.95 15.15 -17.23
C GLY A 590 -0.24 15.62 -16.38
N ASP A 591 -1.46 15.65 -16.91
CA ASP A 591 -2.65 15.89 -16.10
C ASP A 591 -2.85 14.74 -15.09
N PRO A 592 -3.30 15.06 -13.87
CA PRO A 592 -3.54 14.06 -12.84
C PRO A 592 -4.55 12.98 -13.28
N TYR A 593 -4.39 11.78 -12.76
CA TYR A 593 -5.36 10.71 -12.93
C TYR A 593 -6.75 11.14 -12.39
N ASP A 594 -7.77 11.02 -13.22
CA ASP A 594 -9.16 11.43 -12.94
C ASP A 594 -10.17 10.28 -13.04
N GLY A 595 -9.70 9.04 -13.10
CA GLY A 595 -10.45 7.82 -13.37
C GLY A 595 -10.04 7.18 -14.69
N THR A 596 -9.28 7.90 -15.50
CA THR A 596 -8.63 7.46 -16.74
C THR A 596 -7.20 8.00 -16.81
N GLY A 597 -6.34 7.39 -17.64
CA GLY A 597 -4.96 7.85 -17.80
C GLY A 597 -4.06 6.80 -18.45
N ILE A 598 -2.77 6.87 -18.13
CA ILE A 598 -1.73 5.96 -18.62
C ILE A 598 -0.95 5.41 -17.42
N GLY A 599 -0.95 4.09 -17.26
CA GLY A 599 -0.20 3.42 -16.19
C GLY A 599 1.29 3.67 -16.32
N ARG A 600 1.90 4.22 -15.26
CA ARG A 600 3.32 4.53 -15.21
C ARG A 600 4.12 3.39 -14.58
N ALA A 601 5.44 3.46 -14.69
CA ALA A 601 6.34 2.43 -14.14
C ALA A 601 6.45 2.52 -12.61
N TRP A 602 6.55 1.36 -11.93
CA TRP A 602 6.53 1.23 -10.48
C TRP A 602 7.89 0.82 -9.92
N PRO A 603 8.54 1.58 -9.04
CA PRO A 603 9.76 1.17 -8.34
C PRO A 603 9.66 -0.19 -7.63
N LEU A 604 8.48 -0.53 -7.12
CA LEU A 604 8.15 -1.84 -6.56
C LEU A 604 8.49 -2.97 -7.53
N LEU A 605 8.14 -2.83 -8.82
CA LEU A 605 8.33 -3.86 -9.83
C LEU A 605 9.80 -4.02 -10.24
N THR A 606 10.61 -2.96 -10.09
CA THR A 606 12.06 -3.07 -10.16
C THR A 606 12.60 -4.00 -9.07
N GLY A 607 12.05 -3.92 -7.85
CA GLY A 607 12.37 -4.83 -6.75
C GLY A 607 11.95 -6.28 -7.04
N GLU A 608 10.74 -6.49 -7.54
CA GLU A 608 10.24 -7.82 -7.91
C GLU A 608 11.08 -8.46 -9.03
N ARG A 609 11.45 -7.67 -10.05
CA ARG A 609 12.37 -8.14 -11.09
C ARG A 609 13.75 -8.46 -10.53
N ALA A 610 14.27 -7.67 -9.60
CA ALA A 610 15.55 -7.95 -8.95
C ALA A 610 15.50 -9.25 -8.14
N HIS A 611 14.39 -9.60 -7.52
CA HIS A 611 14.21 -10.91 -6.87
C HIS A 611 14.26 -12.08 -7.88
N TYR A 612 13.70 -11.88 -9.09
CA TYR A 612 13.88 -12.85 -10.16
C TYR A 612 15.37 -13.02 -10.50
N GLU A 613 16.14 -11.93 -10.64
CA GLU A 613 17.58 -11.99 -10.92
C GLU A 613 18.36 -12.71 -9.79
N VAL A 614 17.95 -12.53 -8.53
CA VAL A 614 18.51 -13.32 -7.41
C VAL A 614 18.20 -14.80 -7.57
N ALA A 615 16.97 -15.17 -7.95
CA ALA A 615 16.58 -16.58 -8.19
C ALA A 615 17.37 -17.18 -9.36
N ALA A 616 17.64 -16.40 -10.40
CA ALA A 616 18.45 -16.79 -11.56
C ALA A 616 19.98 -16.83 -11.28
N GLY A 617 20.41 -16.42 -10.07
CA GLY A 617 21.84 -16.33 -9.72
C GLY A 617 22.53 -15.07 -10.24
N ASN A 618 21.84 -14.17 -10.91
CA ASN A 618 22.38 -12.94 -11.52
C ASN A 618 22.53 -11.82 -10.47
N ILE A 619 23.33 -12.06 -9.44
CA ILE A 619 23.48 -11.12 -8.31
C ILE A 619 23.99 -9.75 -8.74
N ALA A 620 24.77 -9.66 -9.81
CA ALA A 620 25.26 -8.40 -10.35
C ALA A 620 24.11 -7.53 -10.89
N GLU A 621 23.18 -8.12 -11.66
CA GLU A 621 22.01 -7.41 -12.17
C GLU A 621 21.02 -7.05 -11.04
N ALA A 622 20.79 -7.96 -10.07
CA ALA A 622 20.00 -7.65 -8.89
C ALA A 622 20.54 -6.43 -8.12
N LYS A 623 21.86 -6.30 -7.98
CA LYS A 623 22.50 -5.12 -7.37
C LYS A 623 22.33 -3.85 -8.22
N LYS A 624 22.34 -3.96 -9.53
CA LYS A 624 22.09 -2.83 -10.43
C LYS A 624 20.64 -2.33 -10.27
N LEU A 625 19.67 -3.23 -10.20
CA LEU A 625 18.26 -2.91 -9.98
C LEU A 625 18.02 -2.32 -8.56
N LEU A 626 18.71 -2.83 -7.53
CA LEU A 626 18.70 -2.20 -6.20
C LEU A 626 19.19 -0.75 -6.24
N LYS A 627 20.26 -0.46 -7.01
CA LYS A 627 20.74 0.92 -7.22
C LYS A 627 19.73 1.78 -7.97
N ALA A 628 18.96 1.21 -8.89
CA ALA A 628 17.87 1.91 -9.56
C ALA A 628 16.77 2.29 -8.55
N MET A 629 16.36 1.36 -7.65
CA MET A 629 15.45 1.69 -6.56
C MET A 629 15.99 2.81 -5.67
N ASP A 630 17.30 2.81 -5.34
CA ASP A 630 17.94 3.92 -4.61
C ASP A 630 17.86 5.25 -5.36
N ALA A 631 17.96 5.24 -6.68
CA ALA A 631 17.94 6.45 -7.52
C ALA A 631 16.51 6.98 -7.75
N PHE A 632 15.49 6.13 -7.72
CA PHE A 632 14.09 6.55 -7.79
C PHE A 632 13.58 7.25 -6.53
N THR A 633 14.34 7.25 -5.43
CA THR A 633 13.92 7.90 -4.19
C THR A 633 14.03 9.41 -4.25
N ASN A 634 13.04 10.12 -3.74
CA ASN A 634 13.18 11.50 -3.31
C ASN A 634 13.42 11.54 -1.79
N HIS A 635 14.55 12.09 -1.35
CA HIS A 635 14.97 12.08 0.07
C HIS A 635 14.94 10.69 0.75
N GLY A 636 15.10 9.62 -0.02
CA GLY A 636 15.03 8.24 0.45
C GLY A 636 13.62 7.65 0.47
N LEU A 637 12.59 8.38 0.06
CA LEU A 637 11.21 7.94 -0.05
C LEU A 637 10.92 7.40 -1.46
N LEU A 638 10.34 6.21 -1.55
CA LEU A 638 9.92 5.56 -2.80
C LEU A 638 8.44 5.87 -3.08
N SER A 639 8.16 6.36 -4.27
CA SER A 639 6.78 6.54 -4.76
C SER A 639 6.17 5.23 -5.24
N GLU A 640 4.87 5.25 -5.41
CA GLU A 640 4.14 4.19 -6.11
C GLU A 640 4.55 4.12 -7.57
N GLN A 641 4.47 5.25 -8.28
CA GLN A 641 4.81 5.37 -9.70
C GLN A 641 5.88 6.44 -9.90
N ILE A 642 6.64 6.28 -10.97
CA ILE A 642 7.57 7.31 -11.48
C ILE A 642 7.05 7.86 -12.79
N TRP A 643 7.35 9.13 -13.07
CA TRP A 643 7.13 9.70 -14.38
C TRP A 643 8.07 9.04 -15.39
N ASP A 644 7.54 8.42 -16.43
CA ASP A 644 8.26 7.51 -17.30
C ASP A 644 8.30 7.97 -18.77
N THR A 645 8.12 9.27 -18.99
CA THR A 645 8.22 9.93 -20.29
C THR A 645 9.02 11.24 -20.18
N GLU A 646 9.01 12.08 -21.21
CA GLU A 646 9.72 13.35 -21.25
C GLU A 646 9.30 14.33 -20.14
N ASP A 647 10.23 15.19 -19.73
CA ASP A 647 10.01 16.15 -18.66
C ASP A 647 8.87 17.14 -18.97
N ILE A 648 8.05 17.42 -17.93
CA ILE A 648 7.04 18.49 -17.92
C ILE A 648 7.30 19.39 -16.71
N PRO A 649 8.28 20.30 -16.80
CA PRO A 649 8.75 21.08 -15.65
C PRO A 649 7.66 21.92 -14.96
N GLU A 650 6.69 22.43 -15.73
CA GLU A 650 5.56 23.22 -15.20
C GLU A 650 4.59 22.40 -14.34
N LYS A 651 4.69 21.07 -14.39
CA LYS A 651 3.94 20.13 -13.54
C LYS A 651 4.84 19.38 -12.55
N GLU A 652 6.11 19.76 -12.46
CA GLU A 652 7.12 19.11 -11.61
C GLU A 652 7.30 17.62 -11.92
N LEU A 653 7.02 17.21 -13.18
CA LEU A 653 7.19 15.84 -13.66
C LEU A 653 8.51 15.73 -14.42
N PHE A 654 9.42 14.90 -13.92
CA PHE A 654 10.76 14.70 -14.50
C PHE A 654 11.01 13.21 -14.76
N PHE A 655 11.58 12.89 -15.92
CA PHE A 655 11.80 11.52 -16.35
C PHE A 655 12.63 10.71 -15.37
N GLY A 656 12.03 9.65 -14.83
CA GLY A 656 12.63 8.76 -13.84
C GLY A 656 12.50 9.23 -12.40
N GLN A 657 11.78 10.32 -12.11
CA GLN A 657 11.45 10.78 -10.76
C GLN A 657 10.00 10.43 -10.40
N HIS A 658 9.61 10.69 -9.16
CA HIS A 658 8.24 10.43 -8.70
C HIS A 658 7.19 11.16 -9.57
N SER A 659 6.02 10.53 -9.69
CA SER A 659 4.82 11.15 -10.26
C SER A 659 3.93 11.74 -9.16
N GLY A 660 2.70 12.15 -9.49
CA GLY A 660 1.69 12.58 -8.51
C GLY A 660 0.99 11.45 -7.75
N SER A 661 1.42 10.19 -7.95
CA SER A 661 0.92 9.01 -7.23
C SER A 661 1.32 9.01 -5.74
N ALA A 662 0.92 7.99 -4.99
CA ALA A 662 1.24 7.89 -3.56
C ALA A 662 2.74 7.88 -3.28
N MET A 663 3.18 8.70 -2.31
CA MET A 663 4.58 8.77 -1.87
C MET A 663 4.67 9.15 -0.39
N PRO A 664 5.38 8.33 0.45
CA PRO A 664 5.99 7.05 0.11
C PRO A 664 4.98 5.91 0.04
N LEU A 665 5.26 4.87 -0.76
CA LEU A 665 4.50 3.63 -0.75
C LEU A 665 5.17 2.61 0.19
N THR A 666 4.47 2.21 1.25
CA THR A 666 5.00 1.30 2.28
C THR A 666 5.45 -0.05 1.71
N TRP A 667 4.68 -0.61 0.76
CA TRP A 667 5.01 -1.86 0.07
C TRP A 667 6.34 -1.77 -0.69
N ALA A 668 6.62 -0.67 -1.39
CA ALA A 668 7.89 -0.48 -2.10
C ALA A 668 9.08 -0.46 -1.14
N HIS A 669 8.93 0.12 0.05
CA HIS A 669 9.96 0.10 1.10
C HIS A 669 10.17 -1.28 1.72
N ALA A 670 9.10 -2.06 1.91
CA ALA A 670 9.19 -3.44 2.35
C ALA A 670 9.92 -4.31 1.32
N GLU A 671 9.61 -4.13 0.04
CA GLU A 671 10.27 -4.81 -1.07
C GLU A 671 11.78 -4.51 -1.12
N TYR A 672 12.14 -3.22 -0.95
CA TYR A 672 13.54 -2.79 -0.87
C TYR A 672 14.30 -3.52 0.25
N ILE A 673 13.75 -3.60 1.44
CA ILE A 673 14.35 -4.30 2.61
C ILE A 673 14.52 -5.80 2.32
N LYS A 674 13.49 -6.44 1.77
CA LYS A 674 13.54 -7.87 1.43
C LYS A 674 14.56 -8.15 0.33
N LEU A 675 14.67 -7.25 -0.65
CA LEU A 675 15.68 -7.34 -1.72
C LEU A 675 17.10 -7.22 -1.17
N CYS A 676 17.38 -6.25 -0.30
CA CYS A 676 18.69 -6.16 0.37
C CYS A 676 19.07 -7.47 1.08
N THR A 677 18.09 -8.09 1.76
CA THR A 677 18.29 -9.39 2.42
C THR A 677 18.55 -10.51 1.43
N SER A 678 17.78 -10.55 0.33
CA SER A 678 17.92 -11.56 -0.73
C SER A 678 19.27 -11.51 -1.43
N ILE A 679 19.74 -10.30 -1.77
CA ILE A 679 21.06 -10.08 -2.37
C ILE A 679 22.18 -10.51 -1.41
N GLY A 680 22.07 -10.13 -0.13
CA GLY A 680 23.06 -10.48 0.89
C GLY A 680 23.16 -12.00 1.12
N ALA A 681 22.02 -12.69 1.09
CA ALA A 681 21.94 -14.14 1.24
C ALA A 681 22.14 -14.91 -0.07
N LYS A 682 22.16 -14.22 -1.23
CA LYS A 682 22.14 -14.82 -2.58
C LYS A 682 21.00 -15.82 -2.77
N LYS A 683 19.86 -15.55 -2.14
CA LYS A 683 18.67 -16.39 -2.15
C LYS A 683 17.43 -15.52 -1.92
N VAL A 684 16.38 -15.78 -2.68
CA VAL A 684 15.12 -15.04 -2.53
C VAL A 684 14.54 -15.24 -1.13
N PHE A 685 14.40 -14.13 -0.41
CA PHE A 685 13.95 -14.14 0.99
C PHE A 685 12.53 -14.66 1.14
N ASP A 686 11.64 -14.40 0.19
CA ASP A 686 10.23 -14.79 0.21
C ASP A 686 9.95 -16.21 -0.28
N MET A 687 10.91 -16.86 -0.94
CA MET A 687 10.72 -18.20 -1.52
C MET A 687 10.50 -19.24 -0.43
N PRO A 688 9.32 -19.91 -0.39
CA PRO A 688 9.08 -20.97 0.58
C PRO A 688 9.92 -22.20 0.24
N PRO A 689 10.59 -22.84 1.23
CA PRO A 689 11.35 -24.07 0.97
C PRO A 689 10.44 -25.23 0.57
N GLN A 690 9.19 -25.24 1.00
CA GLN A 690 8.20 -26.28 0.69
C GLN A 690 7.89 -26.36 -0.80
N THR A 691 7.68 -25.23 -1.46
CA THR A 691 7.45 -25.18 -2.91
C THR A 691 8.70 -25.57 -3.69
N GLN A 692 9.87 -25.03 -3.29
CA GLN A 692 11.14 -25.34 -3.91
C GLN A 692 11.45 -26.83 -3.84
N GLU A 693 11.31 -27.45 -2.66
CA GLU A 693 11.54 -28.86 -2.48
C GLU A 693 10.57 -29.71 -3.31
N ARG A 694 9.28 -29.36 -3.27
CA ARG A 694 8.22 -30.14 -3.91
C ARG A 694 8.27 -30.08 -5.43
N TYR A 695 8.39 -28.86 -5.99
CA TYR A 695 8.22 -28.66 -7.43
C TYR A 695 9.52 -28.50 -8.20
N LEU A 696 10.54 -27.84 -7.64
CA LEU A 696 11.80 -27.64 -8.36
C LEU A 696 12.79 -28.80 -8.18
N LYS A 697 12.77 -29.48 -7.02
CA LYS A 697 13.69 -30.61 -6.80
C LYS A 697 13.04 -31.97 -7.08
N ASN A 698 11.80 -32.14 -6.61
CA ASN A 698 11.14 -33.46 -6.67
C ASN A 698 10.14 -33.60 -7.83
N ASP A 699 9.91 -32.53 -8.64
CA ASP A 699 8.97 -32.51 -9.78
C ASP A 699 7.60 -33.13 -9.44
N ALA A 700 7.07 -32.79 -8.27
CA ALA A 700 5.82 -33.36 -7.80
C ALA A 700 4.66 -32.99 -8.72
N LYS A 701 3.92 -34.00 -9.17
CA LYS A 701 2.75 -33.87 -10.03
C LYS A 701 1.53 -34.46 -9.36
N SER A 702 0.37 -33.81 -9.57
CA SER A 702 -0.89 -34.36 -9.08
C SER A 702 -1.27 -35.65 -9.81
N CYS A 703 -1.77 -36.64 -9.05
CA CYS A 703 -2.48 -37.78 -9.61
C CYS A 703 -4.00 -37.52 -9.72
N PHE A 704 -4.47 -36.36 -9.30
CA PHE A 704 -5.87 -35.96 -9.32
C PHE A 704 -6.13 -34.83 -10.33
N GLN A 705 -7.37 -34.76 -10.84
CA GLN A 705 -7.95 -33.55 -11.44
C GLN A 705 -9.24 -33.22 -10.70
N LEU A 706 -9.42 -31.94 -10.38
CA LEU A 706 -10.52 -31.49 -9.52
C LEU A 706 -11.77 -31.17 -10.33
N TRP A 707 -12.93 -31.62 -9.84
CA TRP A 707 -14.25 -31.19 -10.27
C TRP A 707 -15.00 -30.61 -9.08
N HIS A 708 -15.59 -29.44 -9.23
CA HIS A 708 -16.52 -28.86 -8.25
C HIS A 708 -17.61 -28.04 -8.95
N PHE A 709 -18.71 -27.74 -8.25
CA PHE A 709 -19.87 -27.08 -8.85
C PHE A 709 -19.59 -25.74 -9.50
N SER A 710 -18.62 -24.97 -8.99
CA SER A 710 -18.21 -23.67 -9.53
C SER A 710 -17.21 -23.76 -10.69
N ASP A 711 -16.55 -24.94 -10.87
CA ASP A 711 -15.63 -25.22 -11.97
C ASP A 711 -15.74 -26.71 -12.34
N LYS A 712 -16.59 -27.02 -13.35
CA LYS A 712 -16.90 -28.38 -13.77
C LYS A 712 -15.88 -28.85 -14.78
N LEU A 713 -14.91 -29.65 -14.32
CA LEU A 713 -13.98 -30.31 -15.24
C LEU A 713 -14.74 -31.00 -16.38
N GLN A 714 -14.36 -30.74 -17.64
CA GLN A 714 -14.96 -31.33 -18.81
C GLN A 714 -14.23 -32.58 -19.30
N THR A 715 -12.90 -32.58 -19.10
CA THR A 715 -12.03 -33.65 -19.61
C THR A 715 -11.04 -34.09 -18.53
N LEU A 716 -10.99 -35.36 -18.24
CA LEU A 716 -10.05 -36.05 -17.34
C LEU A 716 -8.98 -36.75 -18.17
N ALA A 717 -7.70 -36.57 -17.83
CA ALA A 717 -6.64 -37.38 -18.40
C ALA A 717 -6.80 -38.86 -17.92
N SER A 718 -6.66 -39.86 -18.81
CA SER A 718 -6.87 -41.27 -18.51
C SER A 718 -6.03 -41.80 -17.35
N ALA A 719 -4.84 -41.24 -17.15
CA ALA A 719 -3.93 -41.57 -16.05
C ALA A 719 -4.28 -40.94 -14.71
N LYS A 720 -5.29 -40.07 -14.66
CA LYS A 720 -5.66 -39.30 -13.46
C LYS A 720 -6.88 -39.88 -12.74
N THR A 721 -7.06 -39.57 -11.51
CA THR A 721 -8.25 -39.80 -10.70
C THR A 721 -9.08 -38.53 -10.67
N LEU A 722 -10.40 -38.67 -10.96
CA LEU A 722 -11.36 -37.59 -10.82
C LEU A 722 -11.66 -37.38 -9.34
N ARG A 723 -11.29 -36.21 -8.80
CA ARG A 723 -11.63 -35.80 -7.43
C ARG A 723 -12.82 -34.84 -7.46
N LEU A 724 -13.95 -35.29 -6.89
CA LEU A 724 -15.13 -34.45 -6.70
C LEU A 724 -15.03 -33.74 -5.36
N GLN A 725 -15.04 -32.40 -5.36
CA GLN A 725 -15.00 -31.55 -4.17
C GLN A 725 -16.38 -30.96 -3.92
N LEU A 726 -16.94 -31.21 -2.73
CA LEU A 726 -18.32 -30.88 -2.37
C LEU A 726 -18.35 -30.05 -1.08
N SER A 727 -19.40 -29.26 -0.89
CA SER A 727 -19.65 -28.47 0.32
C SER A 727 -20.60 -29.15 1.33
N ALA A 728 -21.09 -30.36 1.03
CA ALA A 728 -21.96 -31.11 1.89
C ALA A 728 -21.69 -32.62 1.75
N LYS A 729 -22.12 -33.41 2.75
CA LYS A 729 -22.01 -34.87 2.73
C LYS A 729 -22.84 -35.46 1.61
N ALA A 730 -22.25 -36.34 0.84
CA ALA A 730 -22.91 -37.01 -0.26
C ALA A 730 -22.36 -38.41 -0.49
N THR A 731 -23.22 -39.28 -1.03
CA THR A 731 -22.80 -40.50 -1.70
C THR A 731 -22.91 -40.27 -3.21
N ILE A 732 -21.80 -40.47 -3.91
CA ILE A 732 -21.69 -40.27 -5.35
C ILE A 732 -21.98 -41.59 -6.02
N TYR A 733 -23.03 -41.65 -6.86
CA TYR A 733 -23.31 -42.79 -7.74
C TYR A 733 -22.76 -42.46 -9.12
N TRP A 734 -21.94 -43.37 -9.65
CA TRP A 734 -21.21 -43.14 -10.89
C TRP A 734 -21.05 -44.39 -11.74
N THR A 735 -20.75 -44.18 -13.01
CA THR A 735 -20.47 -45.21 -13.99
C THR A 735 -19.40 -44.77 -14.99
N ASP A 736 -18.71 -45.69 -15.61
CA ASP A 736 -17.79 -45.49 -16.72
C ASP A 736 -18.05 -46.41 -17.93
N ASP A 737 -19.26 -47.04 -17.95
CA ASP A 737 -19.74 -47.98 -18.97
C ASP A 737 -21.22 -47.77 -19.36
N ASP A 738 -21.70 -46.51 -19.39
CA ASP A 738 -23.06 -46.11 -19.72
C ASP A 738 -24.16 -46.76 -18.85
N TRP A 739 -23.94 -46.78 -17.55
CA TRP A 739 -24.81 -47.27 -16.48
C TRP A 739 -25.10 -48.78 -16.54
N LYS A 740 -24.24 -49.57 -17.22
CA LYS A 740 -24.31 -51.04 -17.15
C LYS A 740 -23.82 -51.49 -15.77
N THR A 741 -22.78 -50.89 -15.25
CA THR A 741 -22.31 -51.05 -13.87
C THR A 741 -22.51 -49.77 -13.08
N LYS A 742 -23.09 -49.86 -11.89
CA LYS A 742 -23.29 -48.74 -11.00
C LYS A 742 -22.34 -48.86 -9.80
N HIS A 743 -21.55 -47.83 -9.59
CA HIS A 743 -20.66 -47.70 -8.45
C HIS A 743 -21.17 -46.66 -7.45
N ALA A 744 -20.80 -46.80 -6.18
CA ALA A 744 -21.11 -45.83 -5.14
C ALA A 744 -19.84 -45.48 -4.34
N THR A 745 -19.55 -44.20 -4.24
CA THR A 745 -18.41 -43.70 -3.44
C THR A 745 -18.92 -42.65 -2.47
N LYS A 746 -18.69 -42.88 -1.18
CA LYS A 746 -19.04 -41.92 -0.12
C LYS A 746 -18.00 -40.82 -0.01
N ALA A 747 -18.42 -39.58 0.04
CA ALA A 747 -17.53 -38.44 0.22
C ALA A 747 -16.97 -38.42 1.64
N LYS A 748 -15.63 -38.24 1.74
CA LYS A 748 -14.89 -38.15 3.01
C LYS A 748 -14.76 -36.68 3.42
N ASP A 749 -15.02 -36.37 4.68
CA ASP A 749 -14.78 -35.04 5.27
C ASP A 749 -13.26 -34.76 5.41
N CYS A 750 -12.79 -33.63 4.90
CA CYS A 750 -11.40 -33.17 5.03
C CYS A 750 -11.18 -32.29 6.26
N GLY A 751 -12.17 -32.11 7.11
CA GLY A 751 -12.07 -31.30 8.33
C GLY A 751 -12.20 -29.78 8.11
N LEU A 752 -12.67 -29.33 6.91
CA LEU A 752 -12.83 -27.92 6.53
C LEU A 752 -14.28 -27.61 6.10
N ASN A 753 -15.25 -28.48 6.42
CA ASN A 753 -16.56 -28.52 5.75
C ASN A 753 -16.40 -28.65 4.22
N ILE A 754 -15.42 -29.42 3.80
CA ILE A 754 -15.15 -29.84 2.42
C ILE A 754 -15.18 -31.35 2.41
N PHE A 755 -15.93 -31.92 1.48
CA PHE A 755 -16.07 -33.34 1.31
C PHE A 755 -15.51 -33.75 -0.04
N ILE A 756 -14.67 -34.79 -0.09
CA ILE A 756 -14.05 -35.27 -1.32
C ILE A 756 -14.47 -36.73 -1.62
N ALA A 757 -14.64 -37.00 -2.90
CA ALA A 757 -14.80 -38.36 -3.40
C ALA A 757 -13.91 -38.57 -4.61
N ASP A 758 -13.09 -39.61 -4.57
CA ASP A 758 -12.13 -39.95 -5.60
C ASP A 758 -12.68 -41.06 -6.47
N ILE A 759 -12.85 -40.79 -7.76
CA ILE A 759 -13.33 -41.72 -8.77
C ILE A 759 -12.16 -42.05 -9.70
N LYS A 760 -11.74 -43.31 -9.69
CA LYS A 760 -10.72 -43.84 -10.58
C LYS A 760 -11.37 -44.60 -11.70
N PRO A 761 -11.17 -44.21 -12.99
CA PRO A 761 -11.69 -44.99 -14.12
C PRO A 761 -11.25 -46.44 -14.08
N SER A 762 -12.11 -47.33 -14.54
CA SER A 762 -11.80 -48.77 -14.65
C SER A 762 -10.61 -48.99 -15.62
N LYS A 763 -9.87 -50.06 -15.42
CA LYS A 763 -8.79 -50.42 -16.37
C LYS A 763 -9.42 -50.82 -17.71
N GLY A 764 -9.07 -50.10 -18.77
CA GLY A 764 -9.59 -50.31 -20.14
C GLY A 764 -9.85 -48.99 -20.85
N LYS A 765 -10.43 -49.04 -22.04
CA LYS A 765 -10.77 -47.82 -22.78
C LYS A 765 -12.09 -47.24 -22.23
N VAL A 766 -11.95 -46.34 -21.28
CA VAL A 766 -13.07 -45.54 -20.73
C VAL A 766 -13.14 -44.22 -21.51
N ASN A 767 -14.30 -43.93 -22.09
CA ASN A 767 -14.49 -42.68 -22.86
C ASN A 767 -15.11 -41.55 -22.00
N LYS A 768 -15.87 -41.91 -20.94
CA LYS A 768 -16.65 -40.99 -20.18
C LYS A 768 -16.91 -41.53 -18.77
N ILE A 769 -16.92 -40.69 -17.76
CA ILE A 769 -17.43 -40.94 -16.42
C ILE A 769 -18.72 -40.14 -16.28
N GLU A 770 -19.82 -40.79 -15.90
CA GLU A 770 -21.06 -40.12 -15.51
C GLU A 770 -21.34 -40.34 -14.04
N PHE A 771 -21.89 -39.31 -13.38
CA PHE A 771 -22.16 -39.38 -11.94
C PHE A 771 -23.28 -38.44 -11.53
N THR A 772 -23.87 -38.76 -10.37
CA THR A 772 -24.90 -37.97 -9.69
C THR A 772 -24.70 -38.07 -8.19
N PHE A 773 -25.36 -37.19 -7.42
CA PHE A 773 -25.22 -37.10 -5.98
C PHE A 773 -26.51 -37.50 -5.25
N TYR A 774 -26.38 -38.24 -4.15
CA TYR A 774 -27.36 -38.35 -3.10
C TYR A 774 -26.84 -37.57 -1.88
N TRP A 775 -27.52 -36.49 -1.50
CA TRP A 775 -27.17 -35.60 -0.41
C TRP A 775 -27.65 -36.18 0.91
N GLU A 776 -26.71 -36.68 1.75
CA GLU A 776 -27.03 -37.44 2.97
C GLU A 776 -27.82 -36.61 4.00
N ASP A 777 -27.39 -35.38 4.30
CA ASP A 777 -28.01 -34.53 5.32
C ASP A 777 -29.40 -33.98 4.85
N ALA A 778 -29.60 -33.87 3.56
CA ALA A 778 -30.86 -33.38 2.97
C ALA A 778 -31.81 -34.53 2.55
N ASP A 779 -31.40 -35.78 2.65
CA ASP A 779 -32.13 -36.99 2.25
C ASP A 779 -32.73 -36.87 0.85
N LYS A 780 -31.94 -36.42 -0.13
CA LYS A 780 -32.45 -36.18 -1.48
C LYS A 780 -31.40 -36.39 -2.58
N TRP A 781 -31.90 -36.76 -3.76
CA TRP A 781 -31.09 -36.82 -4.98
C TRP A 781 -30.89 -35.44 -5.59
N GLU A 782 -29.74 -35.26 -6.27
CA GLU A 782 -29.43 -34.10 -7.11
C GLU A 782 -30.39 -33.97 -8.30
N ASN A 783 -30.96 -35.06 -8.74
CA ASN A 783 -31.86 -35.16 -9.90
C ASN A 783 -31.22 -34.67 -11.22
N LYS A 784 -29.91 -34.71 -11.30
CA LYS A 784 -29.13 -34.35 -12.48
C LYS A 784 -27.89 -35.22 -12.57
N ASN A 785 -27.59 -35.71 -13.77
CA ASN A 785 -26.34 -36.38 -14.07
C ASN A 785 -25.31 -35.37 -14.59
N TYR A 786 -24.06 -35.57 -14.21
CA TYR A 786 -22.90 -34.87 -14.71
C TYR A 786 -22.00 -35.84 -15.44
N SER A 787 -21.21 -35.34 -16.39
CA SER A 787 -20.27 -36.17 -17.14
C SER A 787 -18.92 -35.49 -17.31
N VAL A 788 -17.88 -36.29 -17.35
CA VAL A 788 -16.50 -35.90 -17.66
C VAL A 788 -15.95 -36.84 -18.72
N GLU A 789 -15.52 -36.32 -19.84
CA GLU A 789 -14.84 -37.11 -20.89
C GLU A 789 -13.48 -37.60 -20.40
N VAL A 790 -13.07 -38.81 -20.77
CA VAL A 790 -11.75 -39.36 -20.46
C VAL A 790 -10.94 -39.36 -21.74
N LYS A 791 -9.78 -38.71 -21.74
CA LYS A 791 -8.86 -38.62 -22.89
C LYS A 791 -7.45 -39.04 -22.47
N ASP A 792 -6.70 -39.61 -23.42
CA ASP A 792 -5.28 -39.95 -23.23
C ASP A 792 -4.39 -38.70 -23.20
#